data_fa226d7e6013f79897702320ebfbaee2
#
_entry.id   fa226d7e6013f79897702320ebfbaee2
#
_cell.length_a   1.000
_cell.length_b   1.000
_cell.length_c   1.000
_cell.angle_alpha   90.00
_cell.angle_beta   90.00
_cell.angle_gamma   90.00
#
_symmetry.space_group_name_H-M   'P 1'
#
loop_
_entity.id
_entity.type
_entity.pdbx_description
1 polymer ?
#
loop_
_entity_poly.entity_id
_entity_poly.type
_entity_poly.pdbx_seq_one_letter_code
_entity_poly.pdbx_strand_id
1 'polypeptide(L)'
;MGTVAGVAALATLTAAGVAAPVPSAAALSAEGRYYSSKQPYVAPDDTVTAAYSSPPDGYEPIYTELMARHGSRGLSSYKYDALLMKMAEAADEVGGFRSDAVRDEFMRNLTAITAANVENGYGMLTGQGADQHQGIGARAYQRNETLFDAAAGNGGVVSYQSSGEARATESGENFARGFNEASNDELANSVVTPVNPAGDGEASIFDKTPDTLYFHKSENPDGTEKTGEAKRLADDYQNFIDNDEVISGAEQAIADNEEVKAASHDLLSQIFTEDFLGKLADGTYTWYNTADGTKTGGANCAPGADPDKDADACGEAKKKIASEYDAAMDLYNLYIIAADMENENTGVHTFDFDQYFQGEQAGDAELFAWALDAEDFYEKGPSRSGQDETYKIAQPLLDDFFNVIDQRVSGGKTVATFRFAHAETMMPFAALLGLPGSTRQAANSVTDVYAYANNEWRGESVTPMAANVQWDVVAKPGNDPKTGRAYTPLVRMLYNETEIPFRAECTPIADGSHWYKLTELKTCLIADEHGGHNTLGEAARLNQTDVPGDSDTDGGSDGGSDDGSDGEEGAGQTGGANGRPQDSNSAQAGATAGGHRPAALSRTGIDVTWCPIVAIALAIAGVSCRLWRDRRSRR
;
A
#
# COMPACT_ATOMS: atom_id res chain seq x y z
N MET A 1 -50.92 -35.25 48.11
CA MET A 1 -50.10 -34.21 48.77
C MET A 1 -48.68 -34.43 48.32
N GLY A 2 -48.24 -33.80 47.33
CA GLY A 2 -46.93 -33.90 46.75
C GLY A 2 -46.44 -32.52 46.36
N THR A 3 -45.45 -32.02 47.07
CA THR A 3 -44.76 -30.78 46.87
C THR A 3 -43.74 -30.94 45.72
N VAL A 4 -43.93 -30.17 44.67
CA VAL A 4 -42.97 -30.05 43.59
C VAL A 4 -42.06 -28.87 43.92
N ALA A 5 -40.79 -29.15 44.14
CA ALA A 5 -39.72 -28.13 44.27
C ALA A 5 -39.24 -27.76 42.87
N GLY A 6 -39.47 -26.50 42.46
CA GLY A 6 -38.92 -25.94 41.22
C GLY A 6 -37.48 -25.49 41.47
N VAL A 7 -36.56 -26.06 40.70
CA VAL A 7 -35.19 -25.58 40.61
C VAL A 7 -35.11 -24.51 39.51
N ALA A 8 -34.89 -23.26 39.90
CA ALA A 8 -34.59 -22.17 38.98
C ALA A 8 -33.10 -22.27 38.59
N ALA A 9 -32.86 -22.63 37.34
CA ALA A 9 -31.53 -22.54 36.75
C ALA A 9 -31.27 -21.10 36.34
N LEU A 10 -30.34 -20.42 36.98
CA LEU A 10 -29.80 -19.13 36.59
C LEU A 10 -28.86 -19.39 35.42
N ALA A 11 -29.30 -19.07 34.19
CA ALA A 11 -28.41 -19.05 33.04
C ALA A 11 -27.64 -17.73 33.08
N THR A 12 -26.36 -17.79 33.44
CA THR A 12 -25.41 -16.72 33.20
C THR A 12 -25.10 -16.67 31.72
N LEU A 13 -25.69 -15.70 31.01
CA LEU A 13 -25.22 -15.32 29.67
C LEU A 13 -23.86 -14.60 29.86
N THR A 14 -22.78 -15.31 29.60
CA THR A 14 -21.51 -14.69 29.25
C THR A 14 -21.68 -14.14 27.83
N ALA A 15 -21.83 -12.82 27.70
CA ALA A 15 -21.68 -12.14 26.45
C ALA A 15 -20.17 -12.19 26.11
N ALA A 16 -19.76 -13.23 25.39
CA ALA A 16 -18.54 -13.18 24.62
C ALA A 16 -18.79 -12.14 23.51
N GLY A 17 -18.16 -10.99 23.62
CA GLY A 17 -18.10 -10.01 22.54
C GLY A 17 -17.41 -10.69 21.35
N VAL A 18 -18.22 -11.15 20.38
CA VAL A 18 -17.71 -11.58 19.08
C VAL A 18 -17.32 -10.26 18.41
N ALA A 19 -16.02 -9.97 18.33
CA ALA A 19 -15.52 -8.97 17.39
C ALA A 19 -16.09 -9.34 16.02
N ALA A 20 -16.78 -8.41 15.36
CA ALA A 20 -17.25 -8.64 14.00
C ALA A 20 -16.01 -9.02 13.17
N PRO A 21 -16.05 -10.11 12.41
CA PRO A 21 -14.91 -10.47 11.59
C PRO A 21 -14.69 -9.32 10.61
N VAL A 22 -13.46 -8.78 10.61
CA VAL A 22 -12.94 -8.04 9.45
C VAL A 22 -13.23 -8.95 8.26
N PRO A 23 -13.85 -8.45 7.14
CA PRO A 23 -14.06 -9.29 5.97
C PRO A 23 -12.70 -9.92 5.63
N SER A 24 -12.59 -11.21 5.81
CA SER A 24 -11.36 -11.93 5.56
C SER A 24 -11.12 -11.92 4.06
N ALA A 25 -9.87 -11.89 3.63
CA ALA A 25 -9.49 -12.16 2.24
C ALA A 25 -10.26 -13.35 1.64
N ALA A 26 -10.58 -14.36 2.48
CA ALA A 26 -11.45 -15.49 2.15
C ALA A 26 -12.88 -15.12 1.71
N ALA A 27 -13.41 -13.93 2.04
CA ALA A 27 -14.73 -13.51 1.57
C ALA A 27 -14.66 -12.92 0.16
N LEU A 28 -13.56 -12.25 -0.19
CA LEU A 28 -13.35 -11.66 -1.52
C LEU A 28 -12.88 -12.72 -2.53
N SER A 29 -12.01 -13.63 -2.12
CA SER A 29 -11.56 -14.77 -2.94
C SER A 29 -12.62 -15.87 -3.09
N ALA A 30 -13.72 -15.85 -2.31
CA ALA A 30 -14.82 -16.82 -2.43
C ALA A 30 -15.52 -16.78 -3.81
N GLU A 31 -15.33 -15.72 -4.59
CA GLU A 31 -15.82 -15.60 -5.97
C GLU A 31 -14.78 -16.02 -7.02
N GLY A 32 -13.57 -16.45 -6.61
CA GLY A 32 -12.48 -16.83 -7.53
C GLY A 32 -11.87 -15.65 -8.26
N ARG A 33 -11.99 -14.44 -7.72
CA ARG A 33 -11.40 -13.21 -8.22
C ARG A 33 -10.25 -12.79 -7.31
N TYR A 34 -9.08 -12.57 -7.89
CA TYR A 34 -7.86 -12.25 -7.16
C TYR A 34 -7.22 -11.01 -7.79
N TYR A 35 -7.53 -9.84 -7.21
CA TYR A 35 -7.10 -8.55 -7.74
C TYR A 35 -5.90 -7.95 -7.01
N SER A 36 -5.32 -8.67 -6.01
CA SER A 36 -4.18 -8.17 -5.22
C SER A 36 -4.47 -6.75 -4.68
N SER A 37 -3.47 -5.90 -4.59
CA SER A 37 -3.62 -4.50 -4.17
C SER A 37 -4.44 -3.62 -5.14
N LYS A 38 -4.96 -4.18 -6.23
CA LYS A 38 -5.87 -3.48 -7.16
C LYS A 38 -7.33 -3.87 -6.94
N GLN A 39 -7.64 -4.55 -5.83
CA GLN A 39 -9.03 -4.82 -5.43
C GLN A 39 -9.81 -3.51 -5.33
N PRO A 40 -10.90 -3.32 -6.09
CA PRO A 40 -11.79 -2.17 -5.90
C PRO A 40 -12.32 -2.10 -4.47
N TYR A 41 -12.48 -0.90 -3.93
CA TYR A 41 -12.97 -0.70 -2.57
C TYR A 41 -14.41 -1.20 -2.41
N VAL A 42 -14.63 -1.97 -1.37
CA VAL A 42 -15.97 -2.42 -0.96
C VAL A 42 -16.31 -1.72 0.35
N ALA A 43 -17.35 -0.89 0.32
CA ALA A 43 -17.83 -0.22 1.54
C ALA A 43 -18.38 -1.25 2.54
N PRO A 44 -18.18 -1.05 3.86
CA PRO A 44 -18.78 -1.92 4.86
C PRO A 44 -20.31 -1.82 4.82
N ASP A 45 -20.98 -2.91 5.14
CA ASP A 45 -22.43 -2.93 5.25
C ASP A 45 -22.95 -2.27 6.53
N ASP A 46 -24.26 -2.04 6.60
CA ASP A 46 -24.90 -1.38 7.74
C ASP A 46 -24.71 -2.13 9.07
N THR A 47 -24.43 -3.43 9.05
CA THR A 47 -24.21 -4.21 10.28
C THR A 47 -22.85 -3.91 10.90
N VAL A 48 -21.85 -3.65 10.09
CA VAL A 48 -20.51 -3.21 10.55
C VAL A 48 -20.60 -1.83 11.18
N THR A 49 -21.24 -0.88 10.51
CA THR A 49 -21.36 0.50 11.00
C THR A 49 -22.25 0.58 12.26
N ALA A 50 -23.26 -0.26 12.39
CA ALA A 50 -24.10 -0.36 13.59
C ALA A 50 -23.38 -0.96 14.80
N ALA A 51 -22.25 -1.64 14.58
CA ALA A 51 -21.46 -2.26 15.64
C ALA A 51 -20.40 -1.33 16.27
N TYR A 52 -20.24 -0.10 15.77
CA TYR A 52 -19.23 0.83 16.31
C TYR A 52 -19.44 1.12 17.78
N SER A 53 -18.35 1.10 18.54
CA SER A 53 -18.33 1.39 19.97
C SER A 53 -18.70 2.84 20.26
N SER A 54 -19.72 3.07 21.07
CA SER A 54 -20.05 4.42 21.57
C SER A 54 -18.93 4.96 22.46
N PRO A 55 -18.70 6.28 22.46
CA PRO A 55 -17.81 6.90 23.44
C PRO A 55 -18.25 6.58 24.88
N PRO A 56 -17.30 6.40 25.84
CA PRO A 56 -17.66 6.24 27.24
C PRO A 56 -18.39 7.47 27.82
N ASP A 57 -19.18 7.27 28.88
CA ASP A 57 -20.00 8.29 29.49
C ASP A 57 -19.29 9.62 29.74
N GLY A 58 -19.84 10.68 29.18
CA GLY A 58 -19.36 12.06 29.32
C GLY A 58 -18.12 12.40 28.46
N TYR A 59 -17.70 11.51 27.56
CA TYR A 59 -16.77 11.83 26.50
C TYR A 59 -17.52 12.25 25.25
N GLU A 60 -17.08 13.34 24.63
CA GLU A 60 -17.67 13.92 23.43
C GLU A 60 -16.62 13.97 22.30
N PRO A 61 -17.01 13.78 21.03
CA PRO A 61 -16.11 13.92 19.90
C PRO A 61 -15.46 15.30 19.85
N ILE A 62 -14.15 15.34 19.66
CA ILE A 62 -13.40 16.60 19.54
C ILE A 62 -12.61 16.68 18.23
N TYR A 63 -12.26 15.53 17.63
CA TYR A 63 -11.42 15.48 16.46
C TYR A 63 -11.57 14.15 15.74
N THR A 64 -11.39 14.16 14.42
CA THR A 64 -11.22 12.98 13.60
C THR A 64 -10.13 13.19 12.56
N GLU A 65 -9.45 12.14 12.18
CA GLU A 65 -8.47 12.18 11.10
C GLU A 65 -8.50 10.89 10.29
N LEU A 66 -8.13 11.02 9.01
CA LEU A 66 -8.12 9.91 8.08
C LEU A 66 -6.88 10.03 7.19
N MET A 67 -6.26 8.89 6.89
CA MET A 67 -5.35 8.72 5.76
C MET A 67 -5.95 7.69 4.83
N ALA A 68 -6.06 8.04 3.54
CA ALA A 68 -6.60 7.19 2.50
C ALA A 68 -5.65 7.06 1.32
N ARG A 69 -5.59 5.86 0.75
CA ARG A 69 -5.05 5.61 -0.58
C ARG A 69 -5.99 6.24 -1.62
N HIS A 70 -5.46 6.67 -2.77
CA HIS A 70 -6.30 7.08 -3.92
C HIS A 70 -7.29 5.97 -4.31
N GLY A 71 -8.39 6.32 -4.93
CA GLY A 71 -9.40 5.40 -5.45
C GLY A 71 -8.94 4.59 -6.66
N SER A 72 -9.86 3.79 -7.20
CA SER A 72 -9.68 3.04 -8.45
C SER A 72 -9.15 3.96 -9.55
N ARG A 73 -8.20 3.44 -10.35
CA ARG A 73 -7.50 4.18 -11.42
C ARG A 73 -7.19 3.28 -12.61
N GLY A 74 -6.91 3.89 -13.74
CA GLY A 74 -6.38 3.19 -14.91
C GLY A 74 -4.94 2.71 -14.73
N LEU A 75 -4.34 2.22 -15.81
CA LEU A 75 -2.92 1.86 -15.87
C LEU A 75 -2.05 3.05 -15.46
N SER A 76 -1.00 2.80 -14.67
CA SER A 76 -0.10 3.88 -14.21
C SER A 76 0.72 4.51 -15.34
N SER A 77 0.98 3.76 -16.40
CA SER A 77 1.68 4.22 -17.60
C SER A 77 1.45 3.24 -18.74
N TYR A 78 1.75 3.66 -19.97
CA TYR A 78 1.70 2.82 -21.19
C TYR A 78 2.84 1.80 -21.18
N LYS A 79 2.61 0.64 -20.56
CA LYS A 79 3.63 -0.42 -20.41
C LYS A 79 3.09 -1.83 -20.61
N TYR A 80 2.12 -2.29 -19.85
CA TYR A 80 1.60 -3.67 -19.95
C TYR A 80 0.84 -3.88 -21.24
N ASP A 81 -0.07 -2.98 -21.55
CA ASP A 81 -0.80 -2.91 -22.81
C ASP A 81 0.16 -2.70 -24.00
N ALA A 82 1.16 -1.84 -23.85
CA ALA A 82 2.20 -1.60 -24.85
C ALA A 82 3.01 -2.85 -25.20
N LEU A 83 3.49 -3.58 -24.19
CA LEU A 83 4.33 -4.76 -24.37
C LEU A 83 3.54 -5.93 -24.93
N LEU A 84 2.33 -6.17 -24.39
CA LEU A 84 1.43 -7.19 -24.95
C LEU A 84 1.00 -6.87 -26.37
N MET A 85 0.81 -5.60 -26.73
CA MET A 85 0.54 -5.20 -28.12
C MET A 85 1.73 -5.54 -29.04
N LYS A 86 2.98 -5.27 -28.62
CA LYS A 86 4.19 -5.65 -29.37
C LYS A 86 4.29 -7.15 -29.57
N MET A 87 4.03 -7.93 -28.52
CA MET A 87 4.00 -9.39 -28.58
C MET A 87 2.91 -9.88 -29.54
N ALA A 88 1.70 -9.29 -29.48
CA ALA A 88 0.57 -9.64 -30.32
C ALA A 88 0.82 -9.31 -31.80
N GLU A 89 1.38 -8.13 -32.10
CA GLU A 89 1.78 -7.76 -33.49
C GLU A 89 2.79 -8.75 -34.06
N ALA A 90 3.81 -9.13 -33.26
CA ALA A 90 4.79 -10.12 -33.67
C ALA A 90 4.18 -11.52 -33.87
N ALA A 91 3.21 -11.91 -33.03
CA ALA A 91 2.48 -13.15 -33.19
C ALA A 91 1.62 -13.17 -34.48
N ASP A 92 0.97 -12.05 -34.82
CA ASP A 92 0.17 -11.94 -36.07
C ASP A 92 1.06 -12.09 -37.30
N GLU A 93 2.24 -11.47 -37.33
CA GLU A 93 3.20 -11.57 -38.45
C GLU A 93 3.66 -13.01 -38.74
N VAL A 94 3.75 -13.87 -37.74
CA VAL A 94 4.27 -15.23 -37.88
C VAL A 94 3.19 -16.32 -37.79
N GLY A 95 1.92 -15.96 -37.65
CA GLY A 95 0.84 -16.92 -37.40
C GLY A 95 0.92 -17.58 -36.04
N GLY A 96 1.34 -16.83 -35.03
CA GLY A 96 1.55 -17.29 -33.65
C GLY A 96 0.29 -17.35 -32.78
N PHE A 97 -0.87 -16.90 -33.27
CA PHE A 97 -2.16 -17.05 -32.59
C PHE A 97 -2.80 -18.42 -32.81
N ARG A 98 -3.55 -18.93 -31.87
CA ARG A 98 -4.29 -20.21 -32.01
C ARG A 98 -5.34 -20.19 -33.11
N SER A 99 -5.95 -19.05 -33.36
CA SER A 99 -6.90 -18.83 -34.44
C SER A 99 -7.07 -17.33 -34.74
N ASP A 100 -7.64 -17.02 -35.93
CA ASP A 100 -7.98 -15.64 -36.30
C ASP A 100 -8.98 -15.02 -35.28
N ALA A 101 -9.95 -15.80 -34.77
CA ALA A 101 -10.93 -15.29 -33.82
C ALA A 101 -10.29 -14.90 -32.47
N VAL A 102 -9.34 -15.70 -31.98
CA VAL A 102 -8.58 -15.39 -30.75
C VAL A 102 -7.71 -14.15 -30.94
N ARG A 103 -7.02 -14.06 -32.10
CA ARG A 103 -6.25 -12.85 -32.48
C ARG A 103 -7.13 -11.60 -32.44
N ASP A 104 -8.25 -11.63 -33.17
CA ASP A 104 -9.12 -10.47 -33.37
C ASP A 104 -9.72 -10.02 -32.01
N GLU A 105 -10.03 -10.96 -31.12
CA GLU A 105 -10.52 -10.67 -29.78
C GLU A 105 -9.46 -10.09 -28.87
N PHE A 106 -8.26 -10.70 -28.83
CA PHE A 106 -7.16 -10.23 -27.99
C PHE A 106 -6.70 -8.83 -28.41
N MET A 107 -6.49 -8.60 -29.71
CA MET A 107 -6.12 -7.30 -30.26
C MET A 107 -7.19 -6.23 -29.99
N ARG A 108 -8.47 -6.61 -30.07
CA ARG A 108 -9.58 -5.71 -29.74
C ARG A 108 -9.54 -5.30 -28.27
N ASN A 109 -9.37 -6.24 -27.33
CA ASN A 109 -9.30 -5.97 -25.91
C ASN A 109 -8.12 -5.06 -25.55
N LEU A 110 -6.92 -5.33 -26.11
CA LEU A 110 -5.75 -4.48 -25.94
C LEU A 110 -6.00 -3.06 -26.46
N THR A 111 -6.53 -2.94 -27.68
CA THR A 111 -6.82 -1.63 -28.28
C THR A 111 -7.84 -0.86 -27.44
N ALA A 112 -8.87 -1.54 -26.93
CA ALA A 112 -9.95 -0.91 -26.18
C ALA A 112 -9.46 -0.40 -24.81
N ILE A 113 -8.71 -1.20 -24.06
CA ILE A 113 -8.20 -0.76 -22.73
C ILE A 113 -7.16 0.36 -22.89
N THR A 114 -6.29 0.29 -23.91
CA THR A 114 -5.35 1.38 -24.23
C THR A 114 -6.10 2.67 -24.56
N ALA A 115 -7.13 2.61 -25.39
CA ALA A 115 -7.92 3.79 -25.76
C ALA A 115 -8.68 4.37 -24.56
N ALA A 116 -9.23 3.51 -23.67
CA ALA A 116 -9.86 3.94 -22.42
C ALA A 116 -8.87 4.66 -21.50
N ASN A 117 -7.64 4.15 -21.35
CA ASN A 117 -6.59 4.81 -20.58
C ASN A 117 -6.14 6.14 -21.20
N VAL A 118 -6.05 6.24 -22.53
CA VAL A 118 -5.75 7.51 -23.22
C VAL A 118 -6.85 8.56 -22.98
N GLU A 119 -8.13 8.14 -22.98
CA GLU A 119 -9.24 9.06 -22.75
C GLU A 119 -9.33 9.49 -21.27
N ASN A 120 -9.11 8.56 -20.33
CA ASN A 120 -9.12 8.85 -18.87
C ASN A 120 -7.86 9.60 -18.41
N GLY A 121 -6.73 9.40 -19.06
CA GLY A 121 -5.38 9.74 -18.61
C GLY A 121 -4.72 8.57 -17.87
N TYR A 122 -3.48 8.21 -18.27
CA TYR A 122 -2.73 7.19 -17.54
C TYR A 122 -2.47 7.61 -16.09
N GLY A 123 -2.62 6.67 -15.15
CA GLY A 123 -2.44 6.93 -13.73
C GLY A 123 -3.51 7.79 -13.07
N MET A 124 -4.49 8.30 -13.81
CA MET A 124 -5.54 9.16 -13.30
C MET A 124 -6.68 8.35 -12.65
N LEU A 125 -7.41 8.98 -11.74
CA LEU A 125 -8.58 8.42 -11.07
C LEU A 125 -9.65 8.05 -12.09
N THR A 126 -10.35 6.91 -11.89
CA THR A 126 -11.52 6.53 -12.69
C THR A 126 -12.81 7.06 -12.06
N GLY A 127 -13.91 7.02 -12.81
CA GLY A 127 -15.23 7.32 -12.28
C GLY A 127 -15.58 6.47 -11.06
N GLN A 128 -15.22 5.19 -11.08
CA GLN A 128 -15.37 4.28 -9.93
C GLN A 128 -14.56 4.75 -8.72
N GLY A 129 -13.32 5.20 -8.93
CA GLY A 129 -12.49 5.76 -7.86
C GLY A 129 -13.07 7.05 -7.26
N ALA A 130 -13.67 7.89 -8.10
CA ALA A 130 -14.40 9.08 -7.65
C ALA A 130 -15.60 8.70 -6.76
N ASP A 131 -16.41 7.73 -7.18
CA ASP A 131 -17.57 7.25 -6.42
C ASP A 131 -17.17 6.63 -5.07
N GLN A 132 -16.05 5.88 -5.03
CA GLN A 132 -15.50 5.32 -3.80
C GLN A 132 -15.21 6.43 -2.78
N HIS A 133 -14.49 7.47 -3.17
CA HIS A 133 -14.14 8.57 -2.27
C HIS A 133 -15.32 9.46 -1.89
N GLN A 134 -16.29 9.70 -2.78
CA GLN A 134 -17.54 10.38 -2.42
C GLN A 134 -18.30 9.60 -1.34
N GLY A 135 -18.39 8.28 -1.48
CA GLY A 135 -19.02 7.41 -0.49
C GLY A 135 -18.29 7.44 0.86
N ILE A 136 -16.95 7.34 0.88
CA ILE A 136 -16.15 7.41 2.12
C ILE A 136 -16.32 8.78 2.78
N GLY A 137 -16.31 9.87 2.01
CA GLY A 137 -16.53 11.23 2.52
C GLY A 137 -17.88 11.40 3.18
N ALA A 138 -18.94 10.93 2.53
CA ALA A 138 -20.30 10.97 3.07
C ALA A 138 -20.40 10.21 4.41
N ARG A 139 -19.86 9.00 4.48
CA ARG A 139 -19.86 8.19 5.71
C ARG A 139 -18.96 8.76 6.80
N ALA A 140 -17.83 9.42 6.46
CA ALA A 140 -16.99 10.11 7.42
C ALA A 140 -17.71 11.26 8.12
N TYR A 141 -18.51 12.04 7.38
CA TYR A 141 -19.42 13.02 7.95
C TYR A 141 -20.45 12.38 8.89
N GLN A 142 -21.19 11.38 8.40
CA GLN A 142 -22.28 10.73 9.14
C GLN A 142 -21.80 10.12 10.47
N ARG A 143 -20.60 9.54 10.51
CA ARG A 143 -20.00 8.99 11.74
C ARG A 143 -19.70 10.05 12.80
N ASN A 144 -19.44 11.27 12.38
CA ASN A 144 -18.97 12.36 13.22
C ASN A 144 -19.86 13.62 13.11
N GLU A 145 -21.15 13.46 12.74
CA GLU A 145 -22.12 14.54 12.54
C GLU A 145 -22.11 15.53 13.71
N THR A 146 -22.22 15.04 14.97
CA THR A 146 -22.22 15.91 16.15
C THR A 146 -20.95 16.74 16.32
N LEU A 147 -19.79 16.23 15.92
CA LEU A 147 -18.52 16.97 15.90
C LEU A 147 -18.59 18.12 14.91
N PHE A 148 -19.08 17.85 13.70
CA PHE A 148 -19.12 18.85 12.63
C PHE A 148 -20.20 19.90 12.85
N ASP A 149 -21.35 19.54 13.37
CA ASP A 149 -22.42 20.47 13.76
C ASP A 149 -21.93 21.46 14.83
N ALA A 150 -21.24 20.94 15.85
CA ALA A 150 -20.63 21.78 16.86
C ALA A 150 -19.52 22.69 16.28
N ALA A 151 -18.74 22.20 15.34
CA ALA A 151 -17.67 22.95 14.67
C ALA A 151 -18.21 24.10 13.82
N ALA A 152 -19.32 23.88 13.11
CA ALA A 152 -19.99 24.88 12.29
C ALA A 152 -20.35 26.15 13.09
N GLY A 153 -20.83 25.98 14.35
CA GLY A 153 -21.16 27.09 15.25
C GLY A 153 -19.96 27.80 15.87
N ASN A 154 -18.78 27.20 15.87
CA ASN A 154 -17.61 27.62 16.61
C ASN A 154 -16.39 28.02 15.75
N GLY A 155 -16.54 28.06 14.44
CA GLY A 155 -15.44 28.34 13.50
C GLY A 155 -14.37 27.25 13.53
N GLY A 156 -14.80 25.98 13.57
CA GLY A 156 -13.92 24.82 13.42
C GLY A 156 -13.27 24.80 12.03
N VAL A 157 -12.14 24.11 11.90
CA VAL A 157 -11.35 24.00 10.68
C VAL A 157 -11.27 22.55 10.25
N VAL A 158 -11.52 22.26 8.97
CA VAL A 158 -11.22 20.98 8.32
C VAL A 158 -9.98 21.18 7.45
N SER A 159 -8.96 20.37 7.68
CA SER A 159 -7.71 20.37 6.90
C SER A 159 -7.74 19.23 5.90
N TYR A 160 -7.37 19.52 4.65
CA TYR A 160 -7.19 18.56 3.59
C TYR A 160 -5.72 18.54 3.17
N GLN A 161 -5.14 17.35 3.07
CA GLN A 161 -3.75 17.15 2.69
C GLN A 161 -3.66 16.12 1.57
N SER A 162 -2.71 16.29 0.65
CA SER A 162 -2.43 15.29 -0.37
C SER A 162 -0.92 15.09 -0.54
N SER A 163 -0.54 13.95 -1.13
CA SER A 163 0.84 13.68 -1.53
C SER A 163 1.38 14.68 -2.54
N GLY A 164 0.49 15.39 -3.25
CA GLY A 164 0.82 16.26 -4.38
C GLY A 164 0.59 15.61 -5.75
N GLU A 165 0.46 14.29 -5.81
CA GLU A 165 0.07 13.57 -7.03
C GLU A 165 -1.39 13.89 -7.40
N ALA A 166 -1.66 13.95 -8.73
CA ALA A 166 -2.96 14.32 -9.25
C ALA A 166 -4.07 13.39 -8.75
N ARG A 167 -3.90 12.06 -8.89
CA ARG A 167 -4.90 11.06 -8.46
C ARG A 167 -5.20 11.09 -6.96
N ALA A 168 -4.21 11.42 -6.13
CA ALA A 168 -4.41 11.55 -4.70
C ALA A 168 -5.19 12.81 -4.36
N THR A 169 -4.87 13.93 -5.00
CA THR A 169 -5.60 15.20 -4.83
C THR A 169 -7.03 15.07 -5.34
N GLU A 170 -7.25 14.47 -6.50
CA GLU A 170 -8.57 14.23 -7.08
C GLU A 170 -9.43 13.29 -6.21
N SER A 171 -8.82 12.26 -5.60
CA SER A 171 -9.48 11.42 -4.60
C SER A 171 -9.98 12.24 -3.42
N GLY A 172 -9.13 13.15 -2.92
CA GLY A 172 -9.50 14.07 -1.84
C GLY A 172 -10.61 15.06 -2.24
N GLU A 173 -10.61 15.57 -3.46
CA GLU A 173 -11.67 16.44 -3.98
C GLU A 173 -13.01 15.73 -4.04
N ASN A 174 -13.02 14.46 -4.47
CA ASN A 174 -14.23 13.64 -4.48
C ASN A 174 -14.70 13.29 -3.06
N PHE A 175 -13.77 12.98 -2.13
CA PHE A 175 -14.08 12.83 -0.73
C PHE A 175 -14.74 14.11 -0.15
N ALA A 176 -14.14 15.29 -0.39
CA ALA A 176 -14.67 16.56 0.08
C ALA A 176 -16.07 16.86 -0.49
N ARG A 177 -16.33 16.47 -1.75
CA ARG A 177 -17.64 16.56 -2.37
C ARG A 177 -18.67 15.73 -1.61
N GLY A 178 -18.43 14.42 -1.44
CA GLY A 178 -19.35 13.53 -0.74
C GLY A 178 -19.55 13.93 0.73
N PHE A 179 -18.49 14.39 1.40
CA PHE A 179 -18.55 14.92 2.75
C PHE A 179 -19.47 16.15 2.86
N ASN A 180 -19.34 17.11 1.94
CA ASN A 180 -20.18 18.33 1.93
C ASN A 180 -21.63 18.02 1.55
N GLU A 181 -21.87 17.17 0.53
CA GLU A 181 -23.20 16.77 0.12
C GLU A 181 -23.96 16.04 1.25
N ALA A 182 -23.30 15.21 2.03
CA ALA A 182 -23.90 14.53 3.18
C ALA A 182 -24.35 15.50 4.28
N SER A 183 -23.72 16.66 4.40
CA SER A 183 -24.10 17.75 5.30
C SER A 183 -25.17 18.70 4.70
N ASN A 184 -25.74 18.38 3.53
CA ASN A 184 -26.61 19.28 2.74
C ASN A 184 -25.90 20.61 2.41
N ASP A 185 -24.59 20.59 2.19
CA ASP A 185 -23.73 21.74 1.96
C ASP A 185 -23.69 22.77 3.13
N GLU A 186 -24.22 22.42 4.28
CA GLU A 186 -24.22 23.31 5.46
C GLU A 186 -22.79 23.57 5.94
N LEU A 187 -21.90 22.57 5.85
CA LEU A 187 -20.51 22.69 6.28
C LEU A 187 -19.63 23.44 5.28
N ALA A 188 -19.94 23.44 4.00
CA ALA A 188 -19.18 24.15 2.98
C ALA A 188 -19.02 25.66 3.30
N ASN A 189 -20.00 26.23 4.03
CA ASN A 189 -19.99 27.63 4.40
C ASN A 189 -19.78 27.89 5.91
N SER A 190 -19.83 26.87 6.74
CA SER A 190 -19.87 26.98 8.21
C SER A 190 -18.57 26.51 8.86
N VAL A 191 -17.93 25.48 8.32
CA VAL A 191 -16.63 25.00 8.78
C VAL A 191 -15.55 25.60 7.89
N VAL A 192 -14.59 26.28 8.51
CA VAL A 192 -13.53 26.95 7.75
C VAL A 192 -12.60 25.90 7.16
N THR A 193 -12.54 25.86 5.83
CA THR A 193 -11.56 25.10 5.07
C THR A 193 -10.49 26.07 4.60
N PRO A 194 -9.23 25.91 5.02
CA PRO A 194 -8.15 26.75 4.52
C PRO A 194 -8.02 26.63 3.00
N VAL A 195 -7.75 27.75 2.35
CA VAL A 195 -7.48 27.79 0.92
C VAL A 195 -6.03 28.20 0.72
N ASN A 196 -5.23 27.29 0.19
CA ASN A 196 -3.83 27.50 -0.06
C ASN A 196 -3.61 27.85 -1.54
N PRO A 197 -2.66 28.76 -1.89
CA PRO A 197 -2.28 28.95 -3.27
C PRO A 197 -1.59 27.68 -3.80
N ALA A 198 -2.06 27.14 -4.92
CA ALA A 198 -1.33 26.10 -5.64
C ALA A 198 -0.03 26.66 -6.24
N GLY A 199 0.91 25.81 -6.60
CA GLY A 199 2.20 26.22 -7.14
C GLY A 199 2.11 27.01 -8.46
N ASP A 200 1.02 26.87 -9.19
CA ASP A 200 0.64 27.62 -10.40
C ASP A 200 -0.09 28.95 -10.09
N GLY A 201 -0.35 29.23 -8.81
CA GLY A 201 -1.06 30.41 -8.35
C GLY A 201 -2.57 30.28 -8.26
N GLU A 202 -3.14 29.11 -8.57
CA GLU A 202 -4.55 28.81 -8.32
C GLU A 202 -4.79 28.48 -6.84
N ALA A 203 -6.00 28.70 -6.37
CA ALA A 203 -6.39 28.39 -5.00
C ALA A 203 -6.80 26.91 -4.89
N SER A 204 -6.27 26.22 -3.87
CA SER A 204 -6.62 24.84 -3.56
C SER A 204 -6.98 24.71 -2.09
N ILE A 205 -7.90 23.80 -1.78
CA ILE A 205 -8.19 23.42 -0.38
C ILE A 205 -7.13 22.48 0.19
N PHE A 206 -6.23 21.95 -0.65
CA PHE A 206 -5.23 20.96 -0.26
C PHE A 206 -3.88 21.59 0.08
N ASP A 207 -3.33 21.16 1.21
CA ASP A 207 -1.91 21.25 1.51
C ASP A 207 -1.20 20.06 0.87
N LYS A 208 -0.16 20.32 0.08
CA LYS A 208 0.73 19.27 -0.45
C LYS A 208 1.77 18.95 0.62
N THR A 209 1.72 17.75 1.17
CA THR A 209 2.61 17.28 2.25
C THR A 209 3.37 16.02 1.82
N PRO A 210 4.23 16.11 0.78
CA PRO A 210 4.92 14.95 0.23
C PRO A 210 5.90 14.28 1.22
N ASP A 211 6.41 15.00 2.20
CA ASP A 211 7.32 14.42 3.21
C ASP A 211 6.62 13.40 4.11
N THR A 212 5.30 13.51 4.30
CA THR A 212 4.49 12.59 5.10
C THR A 212 3.60 11.66 4.26
N LEU A 213 3.27 12.01 3.03
CA LEU A 213 2.33 11.26 2.19
C LEU A 213 2.94 10.68 0.90
N TYR A 214 4.20 11.02 0.61
CA TYR A 214 4.97 10.53 -0.54
C TYR A 214 6.41 10.17 -0.12
N PHE A 215 6.58 9.71 1.11
CA PHE A 215 7.88 9.53 1.76
C PHE A 215 8.78 8.51 1.07
N HIS A 216 8.23 7.57 0.30
CA HIS A 216 8.95 6.49 -0.38
C HIS A 216 9.78 6.94 -1.60
N LYS A 217 9.72 8.22 -2.00
CA LYS A 217 10.47 8.77 -3.12
C LYS A 217 11.39 9.90 -2.67
N SER A 218 12.58 9.97 -3.24
CA SER A 218 13.55 11.05 -3.01
C SER A 218 13.17 12.36 -3.69
N GLU A 219 12.28 12.29 -4.67
CA GLU A 219 11.71 13.43 -5.38
C GLU A 219 10.23 13.63 -4.98
N ASN A 220 9.80 14.87 -5.00
CA ASN A 220 8.40 15.25 -4.86
C ASN A 220 7.64 15.03 -6.17
N PRO A 221 6.29 14.94 -6.15
CA PRO A 221 5.50 14.78 -7.37
C PRO A 221 5.70 15.86 -8.45
N ASP A 222 6.18 17.04 -8.08
CA ASP A 222 6.50 18.13 -9.01
C ASP A 222 7.91 18.02 -9.61
N GLY A 223 8.64 16.93 -9.36
CA GLY A 223 10.00 16.68 -9.85
C GLY A 223 11.09 17.41 -9.08
N THR A 224 10.77 18.11 -7.99
CA THR A 224 11.78 18.73 -7.13
C THR A 224 12.35 17.69 -6.16
N GLU A 225 13.68 17.72 -5.93
CA GLU A 225 14.30 16.85 -4.92
C GLU A 225 13.83 17.24 -3.51
N LYS A 226 13.56 16.22 -2.68
CA LYS A 226 13.41 16.39 -1.23
C LYS A 226 14.72 16.84 -0.61
N THR A 227 14.67 17.31 0.61
CA THR A 227 15.85 17.79 1.36
C THR A 227 15.84 17.25 2.79
N GLY A 228 17.01 17.35 3.46
CA GLY A 228 17.13 17.02 4.89
C GLY A 228 16.77 15.59 5.21
N GLU A 229 16.01 15.40 6.30
CA GLU A 229 15.64 14.09 6.83
C GLU A 229 14.69 13.32 5.91
N ALA A 230 13.73 13.99 5.27
CA ALA A 230 12.79 13.36 4.34
C ALA A 230 13.51 12.72 3.14
N LYS A 231 14.53 13.41 2.58
CA LYS A 231 15.36 12.83 1.52
C LYS A 231 16.17 11.65 2.04
N ARG A 232 16.80 11.78 3.20
CA ARG A 232 17.61 10.71 3.78
C ARG A 232 16.80 9.42 4.00
N LEU A 233 15.61 9.53 4.57
CA LEU A 233 14.72 8.39 4.79
C LEU A 233 14.29 7.73 3.46
N ALA A 234 13.95 8.55 2.46
CA ALA A 234 13.60 8.04 1.15
C ALA A 234 14.78 7.35 0.45
N ASP A 235 15.98 7.96 0.50
CA ASP A 235 17.20 7.38 -0.10
C ASP A 235 17.59 6.05 0.61
N ASP A 236 17.52 5.99 1.93
CA ASP A 236 17.81 4.78 2.71
C ASP A 236 16.83 3.66 2.36
N TYR A 237 15.54 3.97 2.29
CA TYR A 237 14.51 3.02 1.89
C TYR A 237 14.70 2.52 0.46
N GLN A 238 14.90 3.42 -0.52
CA GLN A 238 15.12 3.04 -1.92
C GLN A 238 16.38 2.19 -2.05
N ASN A 239 17.47 2.58 -1.37
CA ASN A 239 18.70 1.81 -1.39
C ASN A 239 18.52 0.41 -0.77
N PHE A 240 17.68 0.28 0.26
CA PHE A 240 17.38 -1.01 0.88
C PHE A 240 16.64 -1.92 -0.10
N ILE A 241 15.49 -1.49 -0.64
CA ILE A 241 14.69 -2.32 -1.54
C ILE A 241 15.42 -2.67 -2.85
N ASP A 242 16.28 -1.76 -3.35
CA ASP A 242 17.02 -1.96 -4.60
C ASP A 242 18.18 -2.95 -4.46
N ASN A 243 18.77 -3.09 -3.26
CA ASN A 243 20.02 -3.82 -3.07
C ASN A 243 19.92 -4.98 -2.08
N ASP A 244 18.75 -5.24 -1.48
CA ASP A 244 18.59 -6.38 -0.56
C ASP A 244 18.56 -7.70 -1.33
N GLU A 245 19.54 -8.57 -1.04
CA GLU A 245 19.70 -9.86 -1.73
C GLU A 245 18.61 -10.87 -1.34
N VAL A 246 17.98 -10.71 -0.17
CA VAL A 246 16.90 -11.62 0.26
C VAL A 246 15.59 -11.24 -0.42
N ILE A 247 15.29 -9.95 -0.56
CA ILE A 247 14.13 -9.46 -1.30
C ILE A 247 14.22 -9.94 -2.75
N SER A 248 15.27 -9.55 -3.45
CA SER A 248 15.45 -9.92 -4.86
C SER A 248 15.54 -11.44 -5.09
N GLY A 249 16.12 -12.17 -4.14
CA GLY A 249 16.17 -13.64 -4.19
C GLY A 249 14.82 -14.31 -3.93
N ALA A 250 13.98 -13.75 -3.07
CA ALA A 250 12.64 -14.23 -2.79
C ALA A 250 11.71 -14.01 -4.00
N GLU A 251 11.75 -12.83 -4.60
CA GLU A 251 11.01 -12.51 -5.82
C GLU A 251 11.41 -13.42 -6.98
N GLN A 252 12.72 -13.65 -7.14
CA GLN A 252 13.21 -14.59 -8.14
C GLN A 252 12.74 -16.03 -7.87
N ALA A 253 12.73 -16.47 -6.61
CA ALA A 253 12.27 -17.82 -6.25
C ALA A 253 10.78 -18.03 -6.56
N ILE A 254 9.96 -16.98 -6.47
CA ILE A 254 8.55 -16.97 -6.83
C ILE A 254 8.40 -17.01 -8.36
N ALA A 255 9.11 -16.19 -9.09
CA ALA A 255 9.11 -16.22 -10.55
C ALA A 255 9.61 -17.55 -11.13
N ASP A 256 10.53 -18.23 -10.42
CA ASP A 256 11.06 -19.52 -10.78
C ASP A 256 10.24 -20.72 -10.27
N ASN A 257 9.16 -20.46 -9.51
CA ASN A 257 8.28 -21.50 -9.00
C ASN A 257 7.62 -22.28 -10.15
N GLU A 258 7.62 -23.61 -10.07
CA GLU A 258 7.12 -24.47 -11.16
C GLU A 258 5.60 -24.32 -11.38
N GLU A 259 4.82 -24.03 -10.33
CA GLU A 259 3.38 -23.80 -10.44
C GLU A 259 3.09 -22.46 -11.13
N VAL A 260 3.87 -21.41 -10.81
CA VAL A 260 3.77 -20.09 -11.45
C VAL A 260 4.17 -20.18 -12.93
N LYS A 261 5.22 -20.92 -13.27
CA LYS A 261 5.62 -21.17 -14.67
C LYS A 261 4.56 -21.94 -15.44
N ALA A 262 3.99 -22.99 -14.83
CA ALA A 262 2.91 -23.75 -15.45
C ALA A 262 1.68 -22.88 -15.68
N ALA A 263 1.25 -22.08 -14.68
CA ALA A 263 0.14 -21.14 -14.81
C ALA A 263 0.41 -20.10 -15.90
N SER A 264 1.65 -19.59 -16.02
CA SER A 264 2.04 -18.65 -17.08
C SER A 264 1.89 -19.27 -18.46
N HIS A 265 2.33 -20.52 -18.63
CA HIS A 265 2.18 -21.26 -19.88
C HIS A 265 0.70 -21.55 -20.19
N ASP A 266 -0.06 -22.04 -19.21
CA ASP A 266 -1.49 -22.35 -19.36
C ASP A 266 -2.31 -21.12 -19.74
N LEU A 267 -2.05 -19.98 -19.09
CA LEU A 267 -2.69 -18.70 -19.42
C LEU A 267 -2.42 -18.28 -20.86
N LEU A 268 -1.15 -18.27 -21.28
CA LEU A 268 -0.74 -17.80 -22.60
C LEU A 268 -1.12 -18.78 -23.70
N SER A 269 -1.19 -20.08 -23.41
CA SER A 269 -1.58 -21.13 -24.37
C SER A 269 -3.04 -21.02 -24.81
N GLN A 270 -3.89 -20.26 -24.10
CA GLN A 270 -5.24 -19.92 -24.55
C GLN A 270 -5.21 -19.01 -25.79
N ILE A 271 -4.16 -18.20 -25.93
CA ILE A 271 -4.04 -17.13 -26.92
C ILE A 271 -3.07 -17.53 -28.05
N PHE A 272 -1.88 -18.03 -27.67
CA PHE A 272 -0.77 -18.27 -28.59
C PHE A 272 -0.53 -19.74 -28.87
N THR A 273 0.16 -20.03 -29.96
CA THR A 273 0.56 -21.41 -30.34
C THR A 273 1.81 -21.83 -29.57
N GLU A 274 1.97 -23.14 -29.35
CA GLU A 274 3.15 -23.75 -28.71
C GLU A 274 4.47 -23.34 -29.40
N ASP A 275 4.49 -23.29 -30.73
CA ASP A 275 5.66 -22.87 -31.52
C ASP A 275 6.06 -21.41 -31.23
N PHE A 276 5.11 -20.53 -30.98
CA PHE A 276 5.35 -19.14 -30.63
C PHE A 276 5.85 -19.01 -29.19
N LEU A 277 5.16 -19.66 -28.23
CA LEU A 277 5.55 -19.67 -26.81
C LEU A 277 6.92 -20.32 -26.61
N GLY A 278 7.22 -21.42 -27.33
CA GLY A 278 8.54 -22.06 -27.28
C GLY A 278 9.70 -21.12 -27.65
N LYS A 279 9.48 -20.17 -28.58
CA LYS A 279 10.49 -19.15 -28.94
C LYS A 279 10.62 -18.02 -27.91
N LEU A 280 9.56 -17.76 -27.15
CA LEU A 280 9.62 -16.86 -26.00
C LEU A 280 10.37 -17.54 -24.85
N ALA A 281 10.05 -18.81 -24.56
CA ALA A 281 10.69 -19.59 -23.50
C ALA A 281 12.19 -19.84 -23.74
N ASP A 282 12.61 -20.03 -24.98
CA ASP A 282 14.03 -20.24 -25.34
C ASP A 282 14.83 -18.93 -25.51
N GLY A 283 14.18 -17.75 -25.29
CA GLY A 283 14.79 -16.43 -25.39
C GLY A 283 15.01 -15.93 -26.83
N THR A 284 14.47 -16.60 -27.84
CA THR A 284 14.51 -16.12 -29.24
C THR A 284 13.71 -14.83 -29.40
N TYR A 285 12.60 -14.72 -28.67
CA TYR A 285 11.78 -13.51 -28.66
C TYR A 285 12.02 -12.71 -27.37
N THR A 286 12.15 -11.40 -27.54
CA THR A 286 12.18 -10.41 -26.46
C THR A 286 11.69 -9.08 -27.04
N TRP A 287 10.72 -8.47 -26.38
CA TRP A 287 10.20 -7.16 -26.77
C TRP A 287 10.46 -6.13 -25.66
N TYR A 288 11.04 -5.00 -26.02
CA TYR A 288 11.20 -3.85 -25.13
C TYR A 288 10.07 -2.85 -25.35
N ASN A 289 9.75 -2.07 -24.34
CA ASN A 289 8.74 -1.01 -24.44
C ASN A 289 9.30 0.21 -25.17
N THR A 290 9.59 0.02 -26.44
CA THR A 290 10.09 1.01 -27.39
C THR A 290 9.27 0.94 -28.66
N ALA A 291 9.29 1.97 -29.49
CA ALA A 291 8.49 2.06 -30.70
C ALA A 291 8.71 0.88 -31.66
N ASP A 292 9.93 0.37 -31.77
CA ASP A 292 10.30 -0.76 -32.63
C ASP A 292 10.49 -2.09 -31.87
N GLY A 293 10.20 -2.12 -30.56
CA GLY A 293 10.34 -3.30 -29.71
C GLY A 293 11.79 -3.71 -29.39
N THR A 294 12.79 -2.94 -29.85
CA THR A 294 14.21 -3.24 -29.58
C THR A 294 14.74 -2.48 -28.36
N LYS A 295 15.83 -2.96 -27.75
CA LYS A 295 16.44 -2.32 -26.58
C LYS A 295 16.83 -0.84 -26.78
N THR A 296 17.07 -0.43 -28.02
CA THR A 296 17.55 0.90 -28.41
C THR A 296 16.56 1.70 -29.23
N GLY A 297 15.32 1.22 -29.31
CA GLY A 297 14.22 1.91 -30.01
C GLY A 297 13.85 3.23 -29.35
N GLY A 298 13.16 4.09 -30.10
CA GLY A 298 12.62 5.36 -29.58
C GLY A 298 11.49 5.15 -28.59
N ALA A 299 10.99 6.25 -28.01
CA ALA A 299 9.85 6.22 -27.10
C ALA A 299 8.64 5.53 -27.72
N ASN A 300 7.93 4.73 -26.94
CA ASN A 300 6.70 4.06 -27.31
C ASN A 300 5.53 4.75 -26.58
N CYS A 301 4.77 5.55 -27.32
CA CYS A 301 3.63 6.27 -26.77
C CYS A 301 2.32 5.66 -27.27
N ALA A 302 1.29 5.71 -26.42
CA ALA A 302 -0.02 5.18 -26.74
C ALA A 302 -0.63 5.87 -27.96
N PRO A 303 -1.27 5.13 -28.87
CA PRO A 303 -1.89 5.71 -30.06
C PRO A 303 -2.96 6.76 -29.69
N GLY A 304 -2.80 7.97 -30.19
CA GLY A 304 -3.72 9.08 -29.94
C GLY A 304 -3.42 9.90 -28.69
N ALA A 305 -2.47 9.50 -27.87
CA ALA A 305 -2.03 10.28 -26.72
C ALA A 305 -1.23 11.53 -27.14
N ASP A 306 -1.26 12.54 -26.27
CA ASP A 306 -0.46 13.77 -26.38
C ASP A 306 0.57 13.77 -25.23
N PRO A 307 1.84 13.36 -25.48
CA PRO A 307 2.85 13.22 -24.43
C PRO A 307 3.19 14.54 -23.71
N ASP A 308 2.86 15.67 -24.30
CA ASP A 308 3.05 16.98 -23.65
C ASP A 308 1.99 17.24 -22.55
N LYS A 309 0.89 16.49 -22.56
CA LYS A 309 -0.19 16.57 -21.59
C LYS A 309 -0.22 15.41 -20.61
N ASP A 310 0.17 14.22 -21.11
CA ASP A 310 0.19 12.98 -20.37
C ASP A 310 1.51 12.26 -20.64
N ALA A 311 2.49 12.48 -19.79
CA ALA A 311 3.81 11.86 -19.91
C ALA A 311 3.75 10.35 -19.66
N ASP A 312 2.82 9.89 -18.84
CA ASP A 312 2.62 8.48 -18.51
C ASP A 312 2.02 7.68 -19.69
N ALA A 313 1.47 8.37 -20.68
CA ALA A 313 1.08 7.77 -21.96
C ALA A 313 2.26 7.30 -22.81
N CYS A 314 3.51 7.52 -22.39
CA CYS A 314 4.71 6.99 -23.01
C CYS A 314 5.41 6.01 -22.06
N GLY A 315 5.71 4.81 -22.54
CA GLY A 315 6.30 3.75 -21.74
C GLY A 315 7.80 3.91 -21.52
N GLU A 316 8.30 3.22 -20.49
CA GLU A 316 9.72 3.14 -20.17
C GLU A 316 10.44 2.10 -21.03
N ALA A 317 11.48 2.52 -21.77
CA ALA A 317 12.23 1.67 -22.67
C ALA A 317 12.91 0.46 -22.00
N LYS A 318 13.17 0.51 -20.68
CA LYS A 318 13.78 -0.59 -19.91
C LYS A 318 12.83 -1.77 -19.67
N LYS A 319 11.52 -1.54 -19.70
CA LYS A 319 10.51 -2.59 -19.51
C LYS A 319 10.47 -3.51 -20.73
N LYS A 320 10.25 -4.79 -20.49
CA LYS A 320 10.31 -5.82 -21.56
C LYS A 320 9.48 -7.04 -21.21
N ILE A 321 9.08 -7.80 -22.24
CA ILE A 321 8.69 -9.20 -22.14
C ILE A 321 9.87 -10.03 -22.67
N ALA A 322 10.42 -10.91 -21.83
CA ALA A 322 11.53 -11.80 -22.17
C ALA A 322 11.30 -13.25 -21.70
N SER A 323 10.12 -13.54 -21.12
CA SER A 323 9.71 -14.85 -20.64
C SER A 323 8.19 -14.97 -20.70
N GLU A 324 7.66 -16.20 -20.62
CA GLU A 324 6.22 -16.43 -20.46
C GLU A 324 5.70 -15.82 -19.16
N TYR A 325 6.48 -15.85 -18.09
CA TYR A 325 6.12 -15.19 -16.82
C TYR A 325 5.93 -13.68 -16.98
N ASP A 326 6.85 -12.98 -17.68
CA ASP A 326 6.69 -11.54 -17.92
C ASP A 326 5.37 -11.23 -18.67
N ALA A 327 5.08 -12.00 -19.73
CA ALA A 327 3.87 -11.82 -20.52
C ALA A 327 2.58 -12.14 -19.74
N ALA A 328 2.62 -13.20 -18.92
CA ALA A 328 1.50 -13.60 -18.07
C ALA A 328 1.22 -12.54 -16.99
N MET A 329 2.28 -12.01 -16.34
CA MET A 329 2.14 -10.93 -15.36
C MET A 329 1.64 -9.62 -16.01
N ASP A 330 2.05 -9.30 -17.23
CA ASP A 330 1.50 -8.15 -17.97
C ASP A 330 0.00 -8.35 -18.25
N LEU A 331 -0.43 -9.56 -18.66
CA LEU A 331 -1.84 -9.86 -18.88
C LEU A 331 -2.64 -9.86 -17.57
N TYR A 332 -2.06 -10.39 -16.47
CA TYR A 332 -2.65 -10.32 -15.14
C TYR A 332 -2.82 -8.85 -14.69
N ASN A 333 -1.85 -7.97 -14.95
CA ASN A 333 -1.98 -6.55 -14.65
C ASN A 333 -3.13 -5.88 -15.43
N LEU A 334 -3.40 -6.28 -16.68
CA LEU A 334 -4.58 -5.79 -17.41
C LEU A 334 -5.88 -6.30 -16.79
N TYR A 335 -5.92 -7.57 -16.35
CA TYR A 335 -7.07 -8.16 -15.67
C TYR A 335 -7.43 -7.40 -14.38
N ILE A 336 -6.45 -7.17 -13.49
CA ILE A 336 -6.74 -6.51 -12.21
C ILE A 336 -7.08 -5.03 -12.36
N ILE A 337 -6.50 -4.34 -13.36
CA ILE A 337 -6.82 -2.94 -13.63
C ILE A 337 -8.17 -2.80 -14.35
N ALA A 338 -8.57 -3.76 -15.18
CA ALA A 338 -9.89 -3.75 -15.81
C ALA A 338 -11.03 -3.66 -14.78
N ALA A 339 -10.86 -4.29 -13.60
CA ALA A 339 -11.82 -4.22 -12.49
C ALA A 339 -11.94 -2.80 -11.87
N ASP A 340 -10.92 -1.97 -12.02
CA ASP A 340 -10.89 -0.58 -11.55
C ASP A 340 -11.42 0.43 -12.60
N MET A 341 -11.76 -0.05 -13.79
CA MET A 341 -12.17 0.77 -14.95
C MET A 341 -13.60 0.43 -15.44
N GLU A 342 -14.49 0.02 -14.53
CA GLU A 342 -15.87 -0.36 -14.93
C GLU A 342 -16.61 0.80 -15.60
N ASN A 343 -16.41 2.02 -15.16
CA ASN A 343 -17.07 3.21 -15.70
C ASN A 343 -16.52 3.60 -17.08
N GLU A 344 -15.25 3.31 -17.36
CA GLU A 344 -14.55 3.55 -18.61
C GLU A 344 -14.74 2.39 -19.62
N ASN A 345 -15.09 1.18 -19.11
CA ASN A 345 -15.34 -0.02 -19.92
C ASN A 345 -16.72 0.02 -20.58
N THR A 346 -16.95 1.03 -21.42
CA THR A 346 -18.27 1.27 -22.04
C THR A 346 -18.14 1.66 -23.51
N GLY A 347 -19.22 1.45 -24.25
CA GLY A 347 -19.33 1.94 -25.63
C GLY A 347 -18.30 1.34 -26.59
N VAL A 348 -17.40 2.17 -27.11
CA VAL A 348 -16.34 1.78 -28.07
C VAL A 348 -15.10 1.21 -27.37
N HIS A 349 -14.98 1.39 -26.06
CA HIS A 349 -13.85 0.93 -25.23
C HIS A 349 -14.17 -0.36 -24.46
N THR A 350 -15.08 -1.19 -24.98
CA THR A 350 -15.43 -2.44 -24.30
C THR A 350 -14.32 -3.48 -24.42
N PHE A 351 -13.81 -3.89 -23.25
CA PHE A 351 -12.79 -4.94 -23.09
C PHE A 351 -13.22 -5.95 -22.03
N ASP A 352 -12.71 -7.18 -22.13
CA ASP A 352 -12.96 -8.27 -21.18
C ASP A 352 -11.67 -9.07 -20.99
N PHE A 353 -11.02 -8.89 -19.85
CA PHE A 353 -9.85 -9.67 -19.44
C PHE A 353 -10.20 -10.78 -18.45
N ASP A 354 -11.40 -10.75 -17.85
CA ASP A 354 -11.88 -11.80 -16.93
C ASP A 354 -11.95 -13.15 -17.63
N GLN A 355 -12.25 -13.16 -18.93
CA GLN A 355 -12.37 -14.38 -19.73
C GLN A 355 -11.10 -15.27 -19.70
N TYR A 356 -9.91 -14.69 -19.51
CA TYR A 356 -8.65 -15.42 -19.48
C TYR A 356 -8.38 -16.07 -18.13
N PHE A 357 -9.10 -15.66 -17.06
CA PHE A 357 -8.93 -16.10 -15.68
C PHE A 357 -10.15 -16.84 -15.13
N GLN A 358 -10.97 -17.44 -16.00
CA GLN A 358 -12.15 -18.21 -15.65
C GLN A 358 -11.96 -19.71 -15.91
N GLY A 359 -12.84 -20.54 -15.36
CA GLY A 359 -12.83 -21.97 -15.61
C GLY A 359 -11.64 -22.68 -14.98
N GLU A 360 -10.84 -23.36 -15.77
CA GLU A 360 -9.64 -24.09 -15.32
C GLU A 360 -8.52 -23.14 -14.89
N GLN A 361 -8.47 -21.92 -15.42
CA GLN A 361 -7.49 -20.88 -15.11
C GLN A 361 -7.87 -19.97 -13.93
N ALA A 362 -8.99 -20.23 -13.27
CA ALA A 362 -9.38 -19.46 -12.08
C ALA A 362 -8.35 -19.60 -10.94
N GLY A 363 -7.67 -20.76 -10.83
CA GLY A 363 -6.59 -20.98 -9.88
C GLY A 363 -5.29 -20.24 -10.23
N ASP A 364 -5.07 -19.91 -11.51
CA ASP A 364 -3.86 -19.22 -11.98
C ASP A 364 -3.85 -17.78 -11.50
N ALA A 365 -5.02 -17.13 -11.42
CA ALA A 365 -5.15 -15.78 -10.87
C ALA A 365 -4.65 -15.67 -9.43
N GLU A 366 -4.83 -16.71 -8.59
CA GLU A 366 -4.30 -16.75 -7.22
C GLU A 366 -2.77 -16.78 -7.20
N LEU A 367 -2.15 -17.52 -8.13
CA LEU A 367 -0.69 -17.60 -8.23
C LEU A 367 -0.06 -16.27 -8.68
N PHE A 368 -0.69 -15.59 -9.65
CA PHE A 368 -0.23 -14.27 -10.08
C PHE A 368 -0.50 -13.20 -9.02
N ALA A 369 -1.62 -13.29 -8.30
CA ALA A 369 -1.88 -12.44 -7.14
C ALA A 369 -0.81 -12.62 -6.07
N TRP A 370 -0.43 -13.88 -5.77
CA TRP A 370 0.64 -14.18 -4.83
C TRP A 370 1.98 -13.58 -5.28
N ALA A 371 2.32 -13.68 -6.57
CA ALA A 371 3.56 -13.11 -7.11
C ALA A 371 3.59 -11.58 -6.96
N LEU A 372 2.49 -10.88 -7.29
CA LEU A 372 2.37 -9.44 -7.14
C LEU A 372 2.33 -9.01 -5.66
N ASP A 373 1.60 -9.76 -4.83
CA ASP A 373 1.52 -9.52 -3.40
C ASP A 373 2.87 -9.72 -2.71
N ALA A 374 3.73 -10.61 -3.21
CA ALA A 374 5.06 -10.82 -2.67
C ALA A 374 5.96 -9.59 -2.89
N GLU A 375 5.93 -8.96 -4.08
CA GLU A 375 6.62 -7.70 -4.34
C GLU A 375 6.16 -6.63 -3.35
N ASP A 376 4.85 -6.40 -3.24
CA ASP A 376 4.28 -5.40 -2.32
C ASP A 376 4.61 -5.73 -0.85
N PHE A 377 4.56 -7.01 -0.45
CA PHE A 377 4.88 -7.48 0.89
C PHE A 377 6.33 -7.24 1.27
N TYR A 378 7.28 -7.62 0.38
CA TYR A 378 8.70 -7.50 0.67
C TYR A 378 9.23 -6.08 0.56
N GLU A 379 8.75 -5.29 -0.40
CA GLU A 379 9.22 -3.93 -0.62
C GLU A 379 8.51 -2.89 0.26
N LYS A 380 7.21 -3.06 0.56
CA LYS A 380 6.35 -2.02 1.13
C LYS A 380 5.60 -2.46 2.39
N GLY A 381 5.50 -3.76 2.60
CA GLY A 381 4.78 -4.38 3.71
C GLY A 381 5.67 -4.75 4.89
N PRO A 382 5.29 -5.79 5.68
CA PRO A 382 6.06 -6.27 6.83
C PRO A 382 7.45 -6.78 6.49
N SER A 383 7.68 -7.23 5.24
CA SER A 383 8.96 -7.72 4.74
C SER A 383 9.50 -8.94 5.51
N ARG A 384 10.83 -9.04 5.66
CA ARG A 384 11.53 -10.18 6.26
C ARG A 384 11.94 -9.92 7.70
N SER A 385 12.05 -10.99 8.48
CA SER A 385 12.40 -10.93 9.90
C SER A 385 13.73 -10.23 10.15
N GLY A 386 13.69 -9.30 11.11
CA GLY A 386 14.85 -8.54 11.55
C GLY A 386 15.11 -7.27 10.73
N GLN A 387 14.16 -6.88 9.88
CA GLN A 387 14.20 -5.61 9.14
C GLN A 387 12.95 -4.80 9.41
N ASP A 388 13.08 -3.49 9.47
CA ASP A 388 12.00 -2.53 9.69
C ASP A 388 12.00 -1.36 8.70
N GLU A 389 12.95 -1.34 7.78
CA GLU A 389 13.15 -0.25 6.82
C GLU A 389 11.92 0.00 5.96
N THR A 390 11.21 -1.06 5.57
CA THR A 390 10.03 -0.97 4.70
C THR A 390 8.83 -0.29 5.34
N TYR A 391 8.69 -0.31 6.67
CA TYR A 391 7.56 0.31 7.36
C TYR A 391 7.95 1.43 8.32
N LYS A 392 9.19 1.48 8.80
CA LYS A 392 9.70 2.57 9.61
C LYS A 392 9.68 3.92 8.87
N ILE A 393 9.76 3.89 7.55
CA ILE A 393 9.65 5.08 6.71
C ILE A 393 8.30 5.81 6.90
N ALA A 394 7.26 5.14 7.40
CA ALA A 394 5.96 5.74 7.71
C ALA A 394 5.92 6.46 9.09
N GLN A 395 7.01 6.45 9.88
CA GLN A 395 7.06 7.10 11.19
C GLN A 395 6.68 8.60 11.14
N PRO A 396 7.14 9.42 10.16
CA PRO A 396 6.72 10.82 10.07
C PRO A 396 5.20 11.02 9.95
N LEU A 397 4.49 10.09 9.30
CA LEU A 397 3.03 10.12 9.20
C LEU A 397 2.38 9.80 10.56
N LEU A 398 2.89 8.82 11.30
CA LEU A 398 2.41 8.51 12.64
C LEU A 398 2.64 9.68 13.60
N ASP A 399 3.80 10.32 13.52
CA ASP A 399 4.12 11.50 14.32
C ASP A 399 3.18 12.66 13.99
N ASP A 400 2.83 12.85 12.71
CA ASP A 400 1.86 13.87 12.29
C ASP A 400 0.46 13.59 12.87
N PHE A 401 0.00 12.34 12.88
CA PHE A 401 -1.25 11.95 13.54
C PHE A 401 -1.28 12.40 15.01
N PHE A 402 -0.26 12.09 15.78
CA PHE A 402 -0.20 12.51 17.17
C PHE A 402 -0.06 14.03 17.35
N ASN A 403 0.71 14.70 16.49
CA ASN A 403 0.94 16.13 16.59
C ASN A 403 -0.34 16.95 16.37
N VAL A 404 -1.18 16.58 15.40
CA VAL A 404 -2.44 17.29 15.15
C VAL A 404 -3.47 17.03 16.24
N ILE A 405 -3.51 15.81 16.83
CA ILE A 405 -4.32 15.52 18.02
C ILE A 405 -3.87 16.42 19.19
N ASP A 406 -2.57 16.53 19.46
CA ASP A 406 -2.03 17.37 20.53
C ASP A 406 -2.37 18.85 20.33
N GLN A 407 -2.27 19.34 19.10
CA GLN A 407 -2.68 20.71 18.77
C GLN A 407 -4.17 20.91 19.07
N ARG A 408 -5.03 19.95 18.70
CA ARG A 408 -6.48 20.01 18.98
C ARG A 408 -6.76 20.01 20.48
N VAL A 409 -6.15 19.10 21.23
CA VAL A 409 -6.29 18.98 22.70
C VAL A 409 -5.81 20.25 23.40
N SER A 410 -4.80 20.93 22.87
CA SER A 410 -4.27 22.20 23.37
C SER A 410 -5.11 23.43 23.00
N GLY A 411 -6.28 23.25 22.38
CA GLY A 411 -7.21 24.32 22.02
C GLY A 411 -7.14 24.77 20.56
N GLY A 412 -6.48 24.01 19.71
CA GLY A 412 -6.50 24.23 18.24
C GLY A 412 -7.92 24.14 17.67
N LYS A 413 -8.15 24.81 16.54
CA LYS A 413 -9.47 24.86 15.90
C LYS A 413 -9.71 23.76 14.89
N THR A 414 -8.67 23.03 14.47
CA THR A 414 -8.80 21.92 13.52
C THR A 414 -9.59 20.79 14.16
N VAL A 415 -10.73 20.46 13.56
CA VAL A 415 -11.63 19.39 14.02
C VAL A 415 -11.51 18.13 13.17
N ALA A 416 -10.95 18.24 11.98
CA ALA A 416 -10.64 17.09 11.14
C ALA A 416 -9.42 17.35 10.27
N THR A 417 -8.66 16.27 9.99
CA THR A 417 -7.57 16.25 9.01
C THR A 417 -7.73 15.03 8.10
N PHE A 418 -7.93 15.27 6.82
CA PHE A 418 -8.12 14.24 5.80
C PHE A 418 -6.93 14.22 4.85
N ARG A 419 -6.26 13.05 4.75
CA ARG A 419 -5.00 12.86 4.01
C ARG A 419 -5.19 11.84 2.89
N PHE A 420 -4.67 12.17 1.69
CA PHE A 420 -4.82 11.33 0.49
C PHE A 420 -3.46 11.01 -0.11
N ALA A 421 -3.21 9.70 -0.29
CA ALA A 421 -1.90 9.19 -0.64
C ALA A 421 -1.98 7.94 -1.55
N HIS A 422 -1.08 6.98 -1.35
CA HIS A 422 -0.81 5.85 -2.25
C HIS A 422 -0.79 4.52 -1.50
N ALA A 423 -0.72 3.41 -2.25
CA ALA A 423 -0.45 2.09 -1.70
C ALA A 423 0.89 2.07 -0.93
N GLU A 424 1.90 2.72 -1.51
CA GLU A 424 3.25 2.90 -0.96
C GLU A 424 3.30 3.76 0.31
N THR A 425 2.18 4.38 0.68
CA THR A 425 1.99 5.06 1.96
C THR A 425 1.17 4.18 2.91
N MET A 426 0.10 3.53 2.39
CA MET A 426 -0.81 2.71 3.16
C MET A 426 -0.14 1.44 3.70
N MET A 427 0.60 0.70 2.86
CA MET A 427 1.22 -0.56 3.27
C MET A 427 2.26 -0.39 4.38
N PRO A 428 3.24 0.55 4.27
CA PRO A 428 4.16 0.85 5.36
C PRO A 428 3.44 1.31 6.63
N PHE A 429 2.41 2.14 6.50
CA PHE A 429 1.65 2.63 7.65
C PHE A 429 0.84 1.52 8.32
N ALA A 430 0.23 0.61 7.54
CA ALA A 430 -0.46 -0.57 8.04
C ALA A 430 0.50 -1.49 8.82
N ALA A 431 1.70 -1.74 8.29
CA ALA A 431 2.72 -2.53 8.96
C ALA A 431 3.24 -1.85 10.23
N LEU A 432 3.51 -0.53 10.19
CA LEU A 432 3.95 0.25 11.33
C LEU A 432 2.91 0.23 12.47
N LEU A 433 1.62 0.36 12.15
CA LEU A 433 0.52 0.29 13.12
C LEU A 433 0.20 -1.15 13.57
N GLY A 434 0.71 -2.18 12.88
CA GLY A 434 0.36 -3.57 13.14
C GLY A 434 -1.10 -3.88 12.83
N LEU A 435 -1.62 -3.37 11.71
CA LEU A 435 -3.00 -3.59 11.28
C LEU A 435 -3.23 -5.05 10.87
N PRO A 436 -4.49 -5.54 10.91
CA PRO A 436 -4.83 -6.90 10.47
C PRO A 436 -4.24 -7.23 9.10
N GLY A 437 -3.64 -8.41 8.98
CA GLY A 437 -2.93 -8.84 7.78
C GLY A 437 -1.48 -8.32 7.65
N SER A 438 -1.07 -7.31 8.45
CA SER A 438 0.26 -6.68 8.36
C SER A 438 1.13 -6.89 9.60
N THR A 439 0.85 -7.93 10.41
CA THR A 439 1.54 -8.17 11.68
C THR A 439 2.68 -9.17 11.61
N ARG A 440 2.82 -9.89 10.49
CA ARG A 440 3.75 -11.02 10.38
C ARG A 440 4.78 -10.81 9.29
N GLN A 441 6.06 -10.84 9.67
CA GLN A 441 7.20 -10.87 8.75
C GLN A 441 7.42 -12.28 8.19
N ALA A 442 7.96 -12.37 6.96
CA ALA A 442 8.46 -13.62 6.41
C ALA A 442 9.81 -14.02 7.03
N ALA A 443 10.25 -15.25 6.80
CA ALA A 443 11.58 -15.67 7.17
C ALA A 443 12.64 -14.83 6.42
N ASN A 444 13.79 -14.62 7.06
CA ASN A 444 14.94 -14.03 6.40
C ASN A 444 15.64 -15.10 5.53
N SER A 445 15.01 -15.48 4.43
CA SER A 445 15.40 -16.64 3.61
C SER A 445 14.89 -16.50 2.18
N VAL A 446 15.69 -16.92 1.20
CA VAL A 446 15.30 -17.03 -0.21
C VAL A 446 14.67 -18.39 -0.56
N THR A 447 14.58 -19.33 0.39
CA THR A 447 14.00 -20.66 0.20
C THR A 447 12.77 -20.92 1.04
N ASP A 448 12.51 -20.08 2.06
CA ASP A 448 11.30 -20.07 2.86
C ASP A 448 10.66 -18.68 2.69
N VAL A 449 10.11 -18.47 1.50
CA VAL A 449 9.56 -17.20 1.08
C VAL A 449 8.15 -16.98 1.63
N TYR A 450 7.72 -15.74 1.64
CA TYR A 450 6.32 -15.40 1.86
C TYR A 450 5.42 -16.20 0.92
N ALA A 451 4.36 -16.78 1.48
CA ALA A 451 3.33 -17.48 0.72
C ALA A 451 1.99 -17.37 1.45
N TYR A 452 0.89 -17.51 0.72
CA TYR A 452 -0.45 -17.50 1.27
C TYR A 452 -0.70 -18.61 2.31
N ALA A 453 0.04 -19.70 2.22
CA ALA A 453 -0.04 -20.81 3.18
C ALA A 453 0.66 -20.52 4.52
N ASN A 454 1.62 -19.57 4.56
CA ASN A 454 2.41 -19.28 5.75
C ASN A 454 2.27 -17.85 6.28
N ASN A 455 1.52 -16.99 5.59
CA ASN A 455 1.32 -15.58 5.96
C ASN A 455 -0.10 -15.14 5.58
N GLU A 456 -0.71 -14.31 6.40
CA GLU A 456 -2.06 -13.79 6.20
C GLU A 456 -2.13 -12.52 5.35
N TRP A 457 -0.98 -11.90 5.04
CA TRP A 457 -0.93 -10.68 4.25
C TRP A 457 -1.51 -10.92 2.84
N ARG A 458 -2.41 -10.04 2.42
CA ARG A 458 -3.02 -10.03 1.09
C ARG A 458 -3.19 -8.59 0.67
N GLY A 459 -2.71 -8.23 -0.52
CA GLY A 459 -2.85 -6.88 -1.06
C GLY A 459 -4.30 -6.41 -1.10
N GLU A 460 -5.22 -7.29 -1.49
CA GLU A 460 -6.66 -7.04 -1.56
C GLU A 460 -7.32 -6.69 -0.22
N SER A 461 -6.74 -7.14 0.89
CA SER A 461 -7.26 -6.86 2.24
C SER A 461 -6.53 -5.72 2.92
N VAL A 462 -5.19 -5.67 2.75
CA VAL A 462 -4.35 -4.67 3.41
C VAL A 462 -4.48 -3.31 2.74
N THR A 463 -4.52 -3.27 1.42
CA THR A 463 -4.48 -2.01 0.68
C THR A 463 -5.33 -2.05 -0.59
N PRO A 464 -6.64 -2.38 -0.50
CA PRO A 464 -7.51 -2.22 -1.67
C PRO A 464 -7.46 -0.78 -2.17
N MET A 465 -7.98 -0.50 -3.37
CA MET A 465 -8.18 0.87 -3.83
C MET A 465 -9.01 1.64 -2.79
N ALA A 466 -8.71 2.91 -2.56
CA ALA A 466 -9.32 3.75 -1.52
C ALA A 466 -9.21 3.22 -0.07
N ALA A 467 -8.32 2.25 0.19
CA ALA A 467 -8.04 1.78 1.56
C ALA A 467 -7.78 2.95 2.49
N ASN A 468 -8.28 2.86 3.74
CA ASN A 468 -8.20 3.99 4.65
C ASN A 468 -8.02 3.58 6.11
N VAL A 469 -7.34 4.44 6.87
CA VAL A 469 -7.21 4.38 8.32
C VAL A 469 -7.78 5.66 8.90
N GLN A 470 -8.74 5.56 9.82
CA GLN A 470 -9.34 6.69 10.50
C GLN A 470 -9.18 6.57 12.01
N TRP A 471 -8.80 7.67 12.68
CA TRP A 471 -8.82 7.78 14.12
C TRP A 471 -9.87 8.80 14.55
N ASP A 472 -10.74 8.41 15.51
CA ASP A 472 -11.70 9.30 16.14
C ASP A 472 -11.25 9.59 17.57
N VAL A 473 -11.26 10.86 17.96
CA VAL A 473 -10.78 11.33 19.26
C VAL A 473 -11.92 11.95 20.05
N VAL A 474 -12.08 11.49 21.29
CA VAL A 474 -13.08 12.01 22.22
C VAL A 474 -12.41 12.56 23.47
N ALA A 475 -13.00 13.59 24.07
CA ALA A 475 -12.51 14.18 25.32
C ALA A 475 -13.64 14.38 26.32
N LYS A 476 -13.28 14.39 27.61
CA LYS A 476 -14.19 14.65 28.71
C LYS A 476 -13.71 15.87 29.47
N PRO A 477 -14.58 16.88 29.70
CA PRO A 477 -14.20 18.06 30.48
C PRO A 477 -14.03 17.75 31.97
N GLY A 478 -13.23 18.58 32.64
CA GLY A 478 -12.99 18.49 34.08
C GLY A 478 -11.87 17.52 34.45
N ASN A 479 -11.82 17.17 35.74
CA ASN A 479 -10.76 16.32 36.28
C ASN A 479 -11.33 14.99 36.79
N ASP A 480 -10.56 13.94 36.61
CA ASP A 480 -10.84 12.64 37.20
C ASP A 480 -10.77 12.77 38.76
N PRO A 481 -11.85 12.46 39.48
CA PRO A 481 -11.91 12.61 40.91
C PRO A 481 -10.94 11.69 41.69
N LYS A 482 -10.44 10.63 41.05
CA LYS A 482 -9.48 9.71 41.65
C LYS A 482 -8.04 10.24 41.58
N THR A 483 -7.69 10.91 40.50
CA THR A 483 -6.33 11.39 40.26
C THR A 483 -6.16 12.88 40.44
N GLY A 484 -7.26 13.66 40.41
CA GLY A 484 -7.26 15.12 40.42
C GLY A 484 -6.72 15.77 39.15
N ARG A 485 -6.38 14.97 38.12
CA ARG A 485 -5.85 15.43 36.83
C ARG A 485 -6.97 15.50 35.79
N ALA A 486 -6.78 16.31 34.74
CA ALA A 486 -7.68 16.33 33.60
C ALA A 486 -7.85 14.91 33.00
N TYR A 487 -9.05 14.60 32.53
CA TYR A 487 -9.29 13.35 31.83
C TYR A 487 -8.42 13.28 30.59
N THR A 488 -7.78 12.13 30.36
CA THR A 488 -7.01 11.86 29.15
C THR A 488 -7.97 11.66 27.97
N PRO A 489 -7.75 12.30 26.82
CA PRO A 489 -8.50 12.00 25.61
C PRO A 489 -8.40 10.53 25.24
N LEU A 490 -9.44 10.01 24.60
CA LEU A 490 -9.49 8.63 24.12
C LEU A 490 -9.52 8.64 22.59
N VAL A 491 -8.95 7.60 22.03
CA VAL A 491 -8.86 7.38 20.58
C VAL A 491 -9.37 5.98 20.25
N ARG A 492 -10.12 5.86 19.16
CA ARG A 492 -10.43 4.59 18.52
C ARG A 492 -9.94 4.61 17.07
N MET A 493 -9.77 3.44 16.48
CA MET A 493 -9.30 3.27 15.10
C MET A 493 -10.33 2.52 14.26
N LEU A 494 -10.49 2.98 13.01
CA LEU A 494 -11.16 2.26 11.95
C LEU A 494 -10.15 1.97 10.84
N TYR A 495 -10.24 0.78 10.28
CA TYR A 495 -9.46 0.36 9.11
C TYR A 495 -10.42 -0.13 8.02
N ASN A 496 -10.32 0.46 6.84
CA ASN A 496 -11.30 0.26 5.78
C ASN A 496 -12.74 0.41 6.30
N GLU A 497 -12.94 1.46 7.12
CA GLU A 497 -14.21 1.81 7.78
C GLU A 497 -14.74 0.75 8.76
N THR A 498 -13.95 -0.24 9.15
CA THR A 498 -14.29 -1.22 10.20
C THR A 498 -13.56 -0.88 11.49
N GLU A 499 -14.27 -0.82 12.63
CA GLU A 499 -13.65 -0.58 13.93
C GLU A 499 -12.77 -1.76 14.33
N ILE A 500 -11.50 -1.50 14.63
CA ILE A 500 -10.51 -2.51 15.00
C ILE A 500 -9.76 -2.10 16.26
N PRO A 501 -9.19 -3.06 17.02
CA PRO A 501 -8.27 -2.75 18.12
C PRO A 501 -6.96 -2.19 17.57
N PHE A 502 -6.28 -1.38 18.38
CA PHE A 502 -4.85 -1.14 18.16
C PHE A 502 -4.04 -2.40 18.46
N ARG A 503 -2.73 -2.36 18.18
CA ARG A 503 -1.80 -3.48 18.40
C ARG A 503 -2.00 -4.12 19.77
N ALA A 504 -1.64 -5.41 19.86
CA ALA A 504 -1.81 -6.21 21.08
C ALA A 504 -1.05 -5.64 22.31
N GLU A 505 0.03 -4.90 22.07
CA GLU A 505 0.82 -4.24 23.13
C GLU A 505 0.11 -3.01 23.72
N CYS A 506 -0.88 -2.46 23.02
CA CYS A 506 -1.64 -1.32 23.48
C CYS A 506 -2.79 -1.75 24.40
N THR A 507 -2.91 -1.14 25.55
CA THR A 507 -3.92 -1.48 26.56
C THR A 507 -5.17 -0.63 26.38
N PRO A 508 -6.35 -1.22 26.06
CA PRO A 508 -7.61 -0.50 25.99
C PRO A 508 -8.05 -0.02 27.37
N ILE A 509 -9.04 0.89 27.41
CA ILE A 509 -9.58 1.40 28.69
C ILE A 509 -10.31 0.34 29.53
N ALA A 510 -10.76 -0.74 28.89
CA ALA A 510 -11.38 -1.92 29.49
C ALA A 510 -11.30 -3.08 28.51
N ASP A 511 -11.40 -4.31 29.02
CA ASP A 511 -11.43 -5.52 28.21
C ASP A 511 -12.56 -5.47 27.17
N GLY A 512 -12.23 -5.73 25.92
CA GLY A 512 -13.15 -5.68 24.79
C GLY A 512 -13.55 -4.27 24.32
N SER A 513 -12.91 -3.21 24.84
CA SER A 513 -13.09 -1.84 24.37
C SER A 513 -12.17 -1.55 23.18
N HIS A 514 -12.68 -0.79 22.20
CA HIS A 514 -11.87 -0.21 21.11
C HIS A 514 -11.40 1.23 21.40
N TRP A 515 -11.63 1.71 22.63
CA TRP A 515 -11.16 3.02 23.08
C TRP A 515 -9.88 2.90 23.90
N TYR A 516 -8.88 3.70 23.55
CA TYR A 516 -7.55 3.73 24.17
C TYR A 516 -7.23 5.14 24.65
N LYS A 517 -6.47 5.26 25.74
CA LYS A 517 -5.98 6.56 26.16
C LYS A 517 -4.92 7.06 25.18
N LEU A 518 -5.00 8.33 24.79
CA LEU A 518 -3.99 8.94 23.92
C LEU A 518 -2.56 8.76 24.46
N THR A 519 -2.38 8.87 25.80
CA THR A 519 -1.06 8.65 26.43
C THR A 519 -0.58 7.22 26.33
N GLU A 520 -1.48 6.25 26.34
CA GLU A 520 -1.16 4.83 26.11
C GLU A 520 -0.67 4.60 24.67
N LEU A 521 -1.42 5.11 23.69
CA LEU A 521 -1.06 4.96 22.29
C LEU A 521 0.31 5.59 21.97
N LYS A 522 0.63 6.74 22.55
CA LYS A 522 1.95 7.35 22.42
C LYS A 522 3.08 6.49 22.98
N THR A 523 2.78 5.63 23.95
CA THR A 523 3.76 4.73 24.53
C THR A 523 3.90 3.44 23.73
N CYS A 524 2.77 2.85 23.28
CA CYS A 524 2.77 1.55 22.63
C CYS A 524 3.02 1.60 21.10
N LEU A 525 2.76 2.74 20.44
CA LEU A 525 2.95 2.87 18.98
C LEU A 525 4.24 3.58 18.58
N ILE A 526 4.81 4.43 19.45
CA ILE A 526 6.06 5.13 19.15
C ILE A 526 7.21 4.27 19.65
N ALA A 527 8.13 3.92 18.76
CA ALA A 527 9.39 3.27 19.12
C ALA A 527 10.22 4.20 20.02
N ASP A 528 10.99 3.64 20.95
CA ASP A 528 11.93 4.43 21.75
C ASP A 528 13.01 5.07 20.84
N GLU A 529 13.70 6.10 21.36
CA GLU A 529 14.76 6.83 20.65
C GLU A 529 15.93 5.91 20.18
N HIS A 530 15.92 4.64 20.55
CA HIS A 530 16.96 3.66 20.27
C HIS A 530 16.51 2.60 19.26
N GLY A 531 15.28 2.71 18.74
CA GLY A 531 14.75 1.80 17.70
C GLY A 531 14.59 0.34 18.19
N GLY A 532 14.47 0.12 19.50
CA GLY A 532 14.68 -1.19 20.10
C GLY A 532 13.42 -2.02 20.39
N HIS A 533 12.20 -1.47 20.36
CA HIS A 533 11.09 -2.17 21.01
C HIS A 533 9.87 -2.49 20.17
N ASN A 534 9.83 -2.23 18.88
CA ASN A 534 8.64 -2.52 18.09
C ASN A 534 8.92 -3.09 16.70
N THR A 535 9.82 -4.07 16.61
CA THR A 535 9.86 -4.87 15.39
C THR A 535 8.65 -5.78 15.36
N LEU A 536 7.97 -5.86 14.22
CA LEU A 536 6.84 -6.80 14.01
C LEU A 536 7.20 -8.24 14.41
N GLY A 537 8.49 -8.61 14.32
CA GLY A 537 8.99 -9.91 14.75
C GLY A 537 8.86 -10.18 16.26
N GLU A 538 8.89 -9.16 17.12
CA GLU A 538 8.64 -9.31 18.56
C GLU A 538 7.14 -9.35 18.85
N ALA A 539 6.33 -8.52 18.21
CA ALA A 539 4.88 -8.56 18.29
C ALA A 539 4.31 -9.92 17.86
N ALA A 540 4.82 -10.48 16.77
CA ALA A 540 4.43 -11.81 16.30
C ALA A 540 4.82 -12.94 17.26
N ARG A 541 5.92 -12.81 18.02
CA ARG A 541 6.31 -13.79 19.06
C ARG A 541 5.40 -13.72 20.28
N LEU A 542 4.95 -12.53 20.66
CA LEU A 542 4.01 -12.36 21.77
C LEU A 542 2.64 -12.97 21.45
N ASN A 543 2.17 -12.85 20.22
CA ASN A 543 0.91 -13.47 19.76
C ASN A 543 0.99 -14.99 19.60
N GLN A 544 2.17 -15.60 19.54
CA GLN A 544 2.33 -17.08 19.49
C GLN A 544 2.28 -17.76 20.85
N THR A 545 2.32 -17.03 21.96
CA THR A 545 2.32 -17.60 23.32
C THR A 545 0.93 -17.81 23.91
N ASP A 546 -0.14 -17.36 23.27
CA ASP A 546 -1.52 -17.45 23.78
C ASP A 546 -2.42 -18.46 23.05
N VAL A 547 -1.87 -19.51 22.48
CA VAL A 547 -2.67 -20.72 22.18
C VAL A 547 -2.73 -21.55 23.45
N PRO A 548 -3.90 -21.71 24.12
CA PRO A 548 -4.01 -22.61 25.26
C PRO A 548 -3.72 -24.03 24.78
N GLY A 549 -2.53 -24.51 25.05
CA GLY A 549 -2.20 -25.92 24.93
C GLY A 549 -3.02 -26.72 25.92
N ASP A 550 -3.79 -27.63 25.38
CA ASP A 550 -4.44 -28.72 26.09
C ASP A 550 -3.42 -29.40 27.02
N SER A 551 -3.57 -29.19 28.33
CA SER A 551 -2.74 -29.85 29.34
C SER A 551 -3.57 -30.90 30.05
N ASP A 552 -3.41 -32.12 29.61
CA ASP A 552 -3.75 -33.30 30.43
C ASP A 552 -2.47 -33.95 30.97
N THR A 553 -2.51 -34.13 32.31
CA THR A 553 -1.95 -35.17 33.17
C THR A 553 -0.50 -35.12 33.64
N ASP A 554 -0.42 -34.86 34.93
CA ASP A 554 -0.07 -35.79 36.03
C ASP A 554 1.39 -35.88 36.51
N GLY A 555 1.52 -35.52 37.79
CA GLY A 555 2.19 -36.39 38.79
C GLY A 555 3.64 -36.10 39.18
N GLY A 556 3.82 -35.58 40.41
CA GLY A 556 4.83 -36.16 41.31
C GLY A 556 6.05 -35.32 41.70
N SER A 557 5.91 -34.62 42.75
CA SER A 557 6.66 -34.52 44.01
C SER A 557 8.20 -34.63 44.08
N ASP A 558 8.72 -33.75 44.95
CA ASP A 558 9.88 -33.84 45.89
C ASP A 558 11.25 -33.41 45.33
N GLY A 559 11.80 -32.33 45.94
CA GLY A 559 12.42 -32.26 47.25
C GLY A 559 13.88 -31.92 47.16
N GLY A 560 14.35 -30.93 47.86
CA GLY A 560 15.69 -30.88 48.44
C GLY A 560 16.66 -29.81 47.88
N SER A 561 16.67 -28.70 48.49
CA SER A 561 17.67 -27.97 49.27
C SER A 561 19.17 -28.20 49.01
N ASP A 562 19.81 -27.06 49.06
CA ASP A 562 21.06 -26.64 49.71
C ASP A 562 22.35 -26.45 48.92
N ASP A 563 22.75 -25.21 49.05
CA ASP A 563 24.02 -24.69 49.59
C ASP A 563 25.32 -24.70 48.75
N GLY A 564 25.92 -23.53 48.68
CA GLY A 564 27.29 -23.34 49.12
C GLY A 564 28.32 -22.84 48.10
N SER A 565 28.52 -21.55 48.14
CA SER A 565 29.81 -20.85 48.35
C SER A 565 30.95 -20.93 47.34
N ASP A 566 31.38 -19.71 47.00
CA ASP A 566 32.74 -19.11 47.03
C ASP A 566 33.87 -19.57 46.08
N GLY A 567 34.52 -18.55 45.55
CA GLY A 567 35.97 -18.49 45.36
C GLY A 567 36.43 -18.05 43.98
N GLU A 568 36.66 -16.80 43.83
CA GLU A 568 37.91 -16.03 43.72
C GLU A 568 38.91 -16.37 42.59
N GLU A 569 39.19 -15.29 41.86
CA GLU A 569 40.45 -14.75 41.36
C GLU A 569 41.36 -15.53 40.42
N GLY A 570 41.86 -14.79 39.42
CA GLY A 570 43.15 -15.06 38.83
C GLY A 570 43.40 -14.39 37.47
N ALA A 571 44.08 -13.27 37.56
CA ALA A 571 44.61 -12.41 36.51
C ALA A 571 45.70 -13.06 35.65
N GLY A 572 45.98 -12.42 34.48
CA GLY A 572 47.25 -12.53 33.75
C GLY A 572 47.08 -12.36 32.27
N GLN A 573 47.22 -11.28 31.77
CA GLN A 573 48.18 -10.36 31.16
C GLN A 573 49.14 -10.98 30.11
N THR A 574 49.31 -10.17 29.03
CA THR A 574 50.40 -10.01 28.06
C THR A 574 50.26 -10.87 26.80
N GLY A 575 50.44 -10.36 25.57
CA GLY A 575 51.04 -9.15 25.04
C GLY A 575 51.56 -9.44 23.64
N GLY A 576 51.55 -8.43 22.75
CA GLY A 576 52.53 -8.25 21.67
C GLY A 576 52.13 -8.78 20.30
N ALA A 577 51.78 -7.99 19.40
CA ALA A 577 52.50 -7.06 18.50
C ALA A 577 52.90 -7.63 17.15
N ASN A 578 52.46 -6.91 16.11
CA ASN A 578 53.15 -6.60 14.85
C ASN A 578 53.24 -7.63 13.70
N GLY A 579 52.83 -7.15 12.54
CA GLY A 579 53.48 -7.49 11.28
C GLY A 579 52.62 -7.46 10.05
N ARG A 580 52.45 -6.29 9.42
CA ARG A 580 52.32 -6.20 7.95
C ARG A 580 53.68 -6.50 7.33
N PRO A 581 53.77 -7.02 6.12
CA PRO A 581 53.82 -6.18 4.95
C PRO A 581 53.17 -6.76 3.67
N GLN A 582 52.88 -5.83 2.84
CA GLN A 582 52.72 -5.67 1.39
C GLN A 582 53.32 -6.73 0.44
N ASP A 583 52.63 -6.77 -0.69
CA ASP A 583 53.00 -6.77 -2.11
C ASP A 583 53.00 -8.07 -2.90
N SER A 584 52.33 -7.95 -3.96
CA SER A 584 52.66 -8.13 -5.39
C SER A 584 52.03 -9.32 -6.14
N ASN A 585 51.25 -8.88 -7.13
CA ASN A 585 51.22 -9.32 -8.56
C ASN A 585 51.22 -10.81 -8.94
N SER A 586 50.26 -11.26 -9.64
CA SER A 586 50.16 -11.35 -11.10
C SER A 586 49.17 -12.43 -11.59
N ALA A 587 48.31 -11.96 -12.44
CA ALA A 587 47.96 -12.49 -13.78
C ALA A 587 47.33 -13.89 -13.95
N GLN A 588 46.12 -13.81 -14.50
CA GLN A 588 45.67 -14.46 -15.74
C GLN A 588 44.97 -15.84 -15.66
N ALA A 589 43.78 -15.79 -16.12
CA ALA A 589 43.00 -16.54 -17.10
C ALA A 589 41.75 -17.20 -16.51
N GLY A 590 40.58 -16.69 -16.75
CA GLY A 590 39.74 -17.01 -17.90
C GLY A 590 38.77 -18.17 -17.60
N ALA A 591 37.53 -17.85 -17.22
CA ALA A 591 36.37 -18.61 -17.66
C ALA A 591 35.12 -17.72 -17.46
N THR A 592 34.60 -17.28 -18.57
CA THR A 592 33.27 -16.65 -18.70
C THR A 592 32.19 -17.64 -18.36
N ALA A 593 31.47 -17.41 -17.28
CA ALA A 593 30.10 -17.87 -17.12
C ALA A 593 29.26 -16.61 -17.02
N GLY A 594 28.57 -16.26 -18.12
CA GLY A 594 27.58 -15.22 -18.14
C GLY A 594 26.36 -15.69 -17.37
N GLY A 595 26.23 -15.24 -16.14
CA GLY A 595 24.98 -15.29 -15.42
C GLY A 595 24.08 -14.20 -16.00
N HIS A 596 23.04 -14.59 -16.69
CA HIS A 596 21.94 -13.69 -17.01
C HIS A 596 21.26 -13.36 -15.66
N ARG A 597 21.31 -12.11 -15.26
CA ARG A 597 20.40 -11.60 -14.24
C ARG A 597 19.02 -11.58 -14.88
N PRO A 598 18.01 -12.25 -14.28
CA PRO A 598 16.63 -12.08 -14.69
C PRO A 598 16.21 -10.62 -14.46
N ALA A 599 15.31 -10.15 -15.28
CA ALA A 599 14.68 -8.87 -15.07
C ALA A 599 13.94 -8.90 -13.71
N ALA A 600 14.21 -7.90 -12.87
CA ALA A 600 13.42 -7.69 -11.68
C ALA A 600 11.93 -7.63 -12.04
N LEU A 601 11.11 -8.21 -11.17
CA LEU A 601 9.66 -8.13 -11.24
C LEU A 601 9.23 -6.70 -11.55
N SER A 602 8.19 -6.58 -12.36
CA SER A 602 7.65 -5.31 -12.80
C SER A 602 7.22 -4.47 -11.59
N ARG A 603 8.02 -3.47 -11.21
CA ARG A 603 7.70 -2.56 -10.11
C ARG A 603 6.40 -1.85 -10.41
N THR A 604 5.38 -2.09 -9.59
CA THR A 604 4.09 -1.40 -9.66
C THR A 604 4.12 0.01 -9.05
N GLY A 605 5.25 0.41 -8.49
CA GLY A 605 5.54 1.78 -8.07
C GLY A 605 6.11 2.59 -9.24
N ILE A 606 5.73 3.84 -9.37
CA ILE A 606 6.22 4.77 -10.39
C ILE A 606 7.73 4.95 -10.22
N ASP A 607 8.52 4.22 -10.99
CA ASP A 607 9.96 4.47 -11.11
C ASP A 607 10.17 5.63 -12.10
N VAL A 608 10.10 6.84 -11.62
CA VAL A 608 10.60 8.02 -12.36
C VAL A 608 12.07 8.19 -12.02
N THR A 609 12.92 7.33 -12.54
CA THR A 609 14.35 7.66 -12.62
C THR A 609 14.56 8.54 -13.84
N TRP A 610 14.47 9.83 -13.64
CA TRP A 610 14.86 10.82 -14.65
C TRP A 610 16.36 10.69 -14.90
N CYS A 611 16.69 10.39 -16.15
CA CYS A 611 18.09 10.46 -16.60
C CYS A 611 18.51 11.96 -16.62
N PRO A 612 19.68 12.34 -16.04
CA PRO A 612 20.10 13.75 -15.94
C PRO A 612 20.28 14.47 -17.28
N ILE A 613 20.10 13.79 -18.40
CA ILE A 613 20.26 14.38 -19.75
C ILE A 613 19.06 15.26 -20.15
N VAL A 614 17.85 15.06 -19.60
CA VAL A 614 16.67 15.87 -19.93
C VAL A 614 16.69 17.22 -19.19
N ALA A 615 17.28 17.29 -18.00
CA ALA A 615 17.43 18.55 -17.26
C ALA A 615 18.31 19.57 -18.00
N ILE A 616 19.28 19.12 -18.79
CA ILE A 616 20.14 20.01 -19.59
C ILE A 616 19.39 20.56 -20.81
N ALA A 617 18.48 19.80 -21.40
CA ALA A 617 17.68 20.26 -22.54
C ALA A 617 16.63 21.30 -22.16
N LEU A 618 16.01 21.18 -20.98
CA LEU A 618 15.04 22.16 -20.46
C LEU A 618 15.71 23.45 -19.98
N ALA A 619 16.94 23.38 -19.44
CA ALA A 619 17.71 24.57 -19.08
C ALA A 619 18.10 25.39 -20.32
N ILE A 620 18.37 24.73 -21.47
CA ILE A 620 18.69 25.42 -22.73
C ILE A 620 17.43 26.04 -23.35
N ALA A 621 16.27 25.40 -23.25
CA ALA A 621 14.99 25.94 -23.71
C ALA A 621 14.52 27.13 -22.86
N GLY A 622 14.70 27.06 -21.53
CA GLY A 622 14.35 28.17 -20.61
C GLY A 622 15.16 29.44 -20.85
N VAL A 623 16.44 29.32 -21.21
CA VAL A 623 17.31 30.47 -21.55
C VAL A 623 16.93 31.07 -22.91
N SER A 624 16.54 30.25 -23.87
CA SER A 624 16.08 30.74 -25.18
C SER A 624 14.76 31.49 -25.12
N CYS A 625 13.84 31.10 -24.22
CA CYS A 625 12.56 31.78 -24.03
C CYS A 625 12.73 33.13 -23.29
N ARG A 626 13.68 33.24 -22.34
CA ARG A 626 13.99 34.53 -21.69
C ARG A 626 14.62 35.53 -22.65
N LEU A 627 15.49 35.09 -23.53
CA LEU A 627 16.11 35.98 -24.55
C LEU A 627 15.11 36.41 -25.62
N TRP A 628 14.06 35.66 -25.89
CA TRP A 628 13.00 36.04 -26.83
C TRP A 628 12.00 37.04 -26.20
N ARG A 629 11.71 36.94 -24.90
CA ARG A 629 10.83 37.86 -24.16
C ARG A 629 11.43 39.23 -23.99
N ASP A 630 12.76 39.31 -23.76
CA ASP A 630 13.47 40.61 -23.61
C ASP A 630 13.64 41.36 -24.94
N ARG A 631 13.52 40.70 -26.10
CA ARG A 631 13.50 41.38 -27.41
C ARG A 631 12.16 41.98 -27.80
N ARG A 632 11.05 41.56 -27.17
CA ARG A 632 9.71 42.11 -27.44
C ARG A 632 9.36 43.31 -26.59
N SER A 633 10.08 43.59 -25.52
CA SER A 633 9.86 44.77 -24.65
C SER A 633 10.67 46.00 -25.07
N ARG A 634 11.42 45.95 -26.20
CA ARG A 634 12.20 47.08 -26.74
C ARG A 634 11.84 47.43 -28.20
N ARG A 635 10.58 47.20 -28.59
CA ARG A 635 10.02 47.81 -29.81
C ARG A 635 8.66 48.46 -29.53
#